data_ac4ed4762be2575228ae356d79ec74b4
#
_entry.id   ac4ed4762be2575228ae356d79ec74b4
#
_cell.length_a   1.000
_cell.length_b   1.000
_cell.length_c   1.000
_cell.angle_alpha   90.00
_cell.angle_beta   90.00
_cell.angle_gamma   90.00
#
_symmetry.space_group_name_H-M   'P 1'
#
loop_
_entity.id
_entity.type
_entity.pdbx_description
1 polymer ?
#
loop_
_entity_poly.entity_id
_entity_poly.type
_entity_poly.pdbx_seq_one_letter_code
_entity_poly.pdbx_strand_id
1 'polypeptide(L)'
;MSFQHFLAPFVRASLIALALHAAAPPARAQQKGRISGVVRDAAKAPVAGARVTAINQVTTRREAARTSGAGRFDFKLPAGAYRILVDAPGALTFDRENVIVEPGKESTVEVELKAAEKTEAAARVVDPTKGGRTNGAAGGAGDKSDAAAGQRVREARDRWRVTFPEYDRYGDAGGRGRDVPFERGRWYDPYNQNRLKGDYPVFGDKIFLILSASDVSGVEQRRTPTPSNVNSARPGSAEFFGKPEVLAAGHTLQFSVELFHGDTTFRPRTWAIKLSPTFSLPNYTRAREVGVVDIDVRRGTARADTHFSFEEAFAEVKLADVNANFDFVSVRAGVQPFVSDFRGFLYTDNNLGARIFGGFANNRYNFNLTYFAQLEKDTNSGLNRFDRRQQNVYLFNLYRQDFVRQGFTGQLTLAFNDDRRSVEYDRNGFLVRPALVGDARPHAVKVGYLGLNTDGHLGRLNLTSSYYLALGRDERNPLAGRAQRVRAQMAAAEGSVDRDFLRLRASAFFASGDKNPTDGVATGFDAILDDPNFVGGQFSFWNRVGIPLAGTSVGLVQPNSVLPTLRSSKTQGQANFVNPGIVIANAGADAEVTQRVKAVFNVNYLRFQRTESLEYLLHQGGIRKEIGWDLSLGVAYRPLLINNVQLAFGASTLKPGRGFRDIYTDASRNCPVPDFCTADRAVIDPSKPLYSLFAQAKFIF
;
A
#
# COMPACT_ATOMS: atom_id res chain seq x y z
N MET A 1 2.24 -4.66 38.10
CA MET A 1 2.34 -6.00 37.48
C MET A 1 3.19 -5.82 36.24
N SER A 2 4.35 -6.49 36.16
CA SER A 2 5.34 -6.26 35.11
C SER A 2 4.86 -6.87 33.78
N PHE A 3 5.19 -6.24 32.67
CA PHE A 3 4.91 -6.60 31.30
C PHE A 3 5.31 -8.05 30.93
N GLN A 4 6.25 -8.64 31.67
CA GLN A 4 6.65 -10.06 31.54
C GLN A 4 5.50 -11.05 31.82
N HIS A 5 4.50 -10.67 32.61
CA HIS A 5 3.35 -11.56 32.93
C HIS A 5 2.25 -11.49 31.85
N PHE A 6 2.26 -10.48 30.98
CA PHE A 6 1.25 -10.33 29.94
C PHE A 6 1.67 -11.00 28.61
N LEU A 7 2.97 -10.99 28.30
CA LEU A 7 3.53 -11.61 27.08
C LEU A 7 3.82 -13.11 27.25
N ALA A 8 4.04 -13.59 28.47
CA ALA A 8 4.38 -14.99 28.73
C ALA A 8 3.36 -16.02 28.17
N PRO A 9 2.03 -15.81 28.28
CA PRO A 9 1.06 -16.74 27.69
C PRO A 9 1.01 -16.64 26.15
N PHE A 10 1.24 -15.46 25.55
CA PHE A 10 1.22 -15.28 24.11
C PHE A 10 2.45 -15.88 23.41
N VAL A 11 3.63 -15.69 24.00
CA VAL A 11 4.87 -16.28 23.49
C VAL A 11 4.86 -17.80 23.66
N ARG A 12 4.30 -18.32 24.76
CA ARG A 12 4.15 -19.76 24.97
C ARG A 12 3.10 -20.39 24.05
N ALA A 13 1.99 -19.71 23.76
CA ALA A 13 1.00 -20.17 22.80
C ALA A 13 1.52 -20.19 21.36
N SER A 14 2.31 -19.19 20.98
CA SER A 14 2.93 -19.12 19.64
C SER A 14 4.03 -20.16 19.45
N LEU A 15 4.84 -20.44 20.50
CA LEU A 15 5.87 -21.48 20.47
C LEU A 15 5.26 -22.89 20.48
N ILE A 16 4.14 -23.10 21.18
CA ILE A 16 3.42 -24.39 21.19
C ILE A 16 2.75 -24.64 19.84
N ALA A 17 2.20 -23.63 19.18
CA ALA A 17 1.66 -23.76 17.82
C ALA A 17 2.75 -24.06 16.78
N LEU A 18 3.96 -23.52 16.95
CA LEU A 18 5.11 -23.84 16.09
C LEU A 18 5.68 -25.25 16.38
N ALA A 19 5.67 -25.69 17.64
CA ALA A 19 6.17 -27.02 18.03
C ALA A 19 5.22 -28.16 17.64
N LEU A 20 3.91 -27.92 17.58
CA LEU A 20 2.91 -28.92 17.17
C LEU A 20 2.92 -29.23 15.66
N HIS A 21 3.56 -28.40 14.83
CA HIS A 21 3.73 -28.67 13.39
C HIS A 21 5.10 -29.30 13.03
N ALA A 22 6.04 -29.37 13.98
CA ALA A 22 7.34 -30.00 13.80
C ALA A 22 7.35 -31.55 14.01
N ALA A 23 6.26 -32.11 14.49
CA ALA A 23 6.09 -33.55 14.63
C ALA A 23 5.36 -34.15 13.43
N ALA A 24 5.94 -34.03 12.22
CA ALA A 24 5.53 -34.89 11.12
C ALA A 24 6.01 -36.33 11.41
N PRO A 25 5.14 -37.35 11.29
CA PRO A 25 5.59 -38.73 11.45
C PRO A 25 6.62 -39.05 10.37
N PRO A 26 7.61 -39.92 10.64
CA PRO A 26 8.63 -40.28 9.67
C PRO A 26 7.95 -40.80 8.40
N ALA A 27 8.32 -40.24 7.26
CA ALA A 27 7.83 -40.62 5.95
C ALA A 27 8.11 -42.12 5.76
N ARG A 28 7.06 -42.94 5.81
CA ARG A 28 7.15 -44.33 5.37
C ARG A 28 7.66 -44.31 3.91
N ALA A 29 8.73 -45.06 3.62
CA ALA A 29 9.25 -45.23 2.28
C ALA A 29 8.11 -45.64 1.34
N GLN A 30 7.62 -44.71 0.51
CA GLN A 30 6.60 -45.00 -0.49
C GLN A 30 7.17 -46.04 -1.48
N GLN A 31 6.51 -47.17 -1.61
CA GLN A 31 6.85 -48.17 -2.67
C GLN A 31 6.74 -47.48 -4.02
N LYS A 32 7.82 -47.57 -4.82
CA LYS A 32 7.87 -47.00 -6.15
C LYS A 32 7.17 -47.94 -7.15
N GLY A 33 6.44 -47.37 -8.10
CA GLY A 33 5.99 -48.03 -9.30
C GLY A 33 6.89 -47.71 -10.50
N ARG A 34 6.54 -48.20 -11.68
CA ARG A 34 7.31 -48.04 -12.90
C ARG A 34 6.46 -47.48 -14.03
N ILE A 35 7.00 -46.50 -14.79
CA ILE A 35 6.48 -46.10 -16.10
C ILE A 35 7.48 -46.49 -17.16
N SER A 36 7.05 -47.30 -18.11
CA SER A 36 7.86 -47.64 -19.28
C SER A 36 7.13 -47.28 -20.58
N GLY A 37 7.83 -47.15 -21.68
CA GLY A 37 7.21 -46.87 -22.96
C GLY A 37 8.16 -46.90 -24.15
N VAL A 38 7.56 -46.74 -25.33
CA VAL A 38 8.27 -46.64 -26.60
C VAL A 38 7.82 -45.39 -27.34
N VAL A 39 8.80 -44.61 -27.80
CA VAL A 39 8.56 -43.41 -28.62
C VAL A 39 8.80 -43.80 -30.09
N ARG A 40 7.80 -43.54 -30.93
CA ARG A 40 7.82 -43.80 -32.38
C ARG A 40 7.53 -42.51 -33.13
N ASP A 41 8.03 -42.39 -34.33
CA ASP A 41 7.65 -41.33 -35.27
C ASP A 41 6.35 -41.68 -36.05
N ALA A 42 5.91 -40.76 -36.90
CA ALA A 42 4.71 -40.95 -37.75
C ALA A 42 4.85 -42.14 -38.72
N ALA A 43 6.07 -42.61 -39.04
CA ALA A 43 6.35 -43.78 -39.84
C ALA A 43 6.47 -45.07 -39.01
N LYS A 44 6.14 -45.00 -37.68
CA LYS A 44 6.24 -46.06 -36.67
C LYS A 44 7.69 -46.54 -36.40
N ALA A 45 8.71 -45.81 -36.86
CA ALA A 45 10.10 -46.07 -36.53
C ALA A 45 10.45 -45.61 -35.10
N PRO A 46 11.32 -46.34 -34.35
CA PRO A 46 11.70 -45.95 -33.01
C PRO A 46 12.55 -44.66 -33.01
N VAL A 47 12.23 -43.71 -32.15
CA VAL A 47 12.94 -42.42 -32.01
C VAL A 47 13.96 -42.54 -30.88
N ALA A 48 15.26 -42.58 -31.23
CA ALA A 48 16.36 -42.59 -30.28
C ALA A 48 16.70 -41.18 -29.78
N GLY A 49 17.08 -41.03 -28.50
CA GLY A 49 17.55 -39.79 -27.93
C GLY A 49 16.47 -38.76 -27.62
N ALA A 50 15.16 -39.05 -27.83
CA ALA A 50 14.08 -38.20 -27.44
C ALA A 50 14.07 -37.97 -25.91
N ARG A 51 13.82 -36.74 -25.48
CA ARG A 51 13.75 -36.39 -24.07
C ARG A 51 12.35 -36.68 -23.55
N VAL A 52 12.24 -37.57 -22.58
CA VAL A 52 10.99 -37.88 -21.88
C VAL A 52 11.04 -37.28 -20.49
N THR A 53 10.03 -36.49 -20.12
CA THR A 53 9.95 -35.87 -18.81
C THR A 53 8.67 -36.32 -18.12
N ALA A 54 8.78 -36.92 -16.94
CA ALA A 54 7.68 -37.29 -16.08
C ALA A 54 7.51 -36.23 -14.97
N ILE A 55 6.34 -35.60 -14.89
CA ILE A 55 6.02 -34.55 -13.93
C ILE A 55 4.91 -35.06 -13.01
N ASN A 56 5.17 -35.17 -11.72
CA ASN A 56 4.12 -35.49 -10.74
C ASN A 56 3.14 -34.35 -10.63
N GLN A 57 1.84 -34.59 -10.86
CA GLN A 57 0.82 -33.56 -10.92
C GLN A 57 0.47 -32.95 -9.56
N VAL A 58 0.79 -33.65 -8.45
CA VAL A 58 0.55 -33.15 -7.09
C VAL A 58 1.78 -32.43 -6.53
N THR A 59 2.97 -33.05 -6.67
CA THR A 59 4.21 -32.51 -6.07
C THR A 59 5.04 -31.67 -7.04
N THR A 60 4.66 -31.58 -8.31
CA THR A 60 5.37 -30.91 -9.42
C THR A 60 6.81 -31.39 -9.65
N ARG A 61 7.24 -32.44 -8.95
CA ARG A 61 8.57 -33.04 -9.11
C ARG A 61 8.73 -33.57 -10.52
N ARG A 62 9.87 -33.28 -11.15
CA ARG A 62 10.20 -33.69 -12.53
C ARG A 62 11.34 -34.69 -12.51
N GLU A 63 11.18 -35.76 -13.31
CA GLU A 63 12.26 -36.69 -13.64
C GLU A 63 12.36 -36.83 -15.17
N ALA A 64 13.58 -36.81 -15.72
CA ALA A 64 13.80 -36.86 -17.16
C ALA A 64 14.70 -38.02 -17.54
N ALA A 65 14.41 -38.68 -18.67
CA ALA A 65 15.21 -39.71 -19.28
C ALA A 65 15.29 -39.48 -20.80
N ARG A 66 16.27 -40.10 -21.44
CA ARG A 66 16.34 -40.14 -22.91
C ARG A 66 15.98 -41.53 -23.40
N THR A 67 15.32 -41.60 -24.56
CA THR A 67 15.01 -42.88 -25.19
C THR A 67 16.27 -43.60 -25.68
N SER A 68 16.30 -44.90 -25.54
CA SER A 68 17.36 -45.79 -26.08
C SER A 68 17.34 -45.83 -27.61
N GLY A 69 18.32 -46.51 -28.23
CA GLY A 69 18.34 -46.73 -29.68
C GLY A 69 17.10 -47.45 -30.23
N ALA A 70 16.37 -48.19 -29.39
CA ALA A 70 15.10 -48.84 -29.74
C ALA A 70 13.88 -47.95 -29.36
N GLY A 71 14.05 -46.64 -29.06
CA GLY A 71 12.99 -45.72 -28.69
C GLY A 71 12.42 -45.95 -27.29
N ARG A 72 12.99 -46.79 -26.43
CA ARG A 72 12.45 -47.17 -25.13
C ARG A 72 12.90 -46.21 -24.03
N PHE A 73 11.98 -45.90 -23.08
CA PHE A 73 12.26 -45.19 -21.85
C PHE A 73 11.66 -45.90 -20.63
N ASP A 74 12.20 -45.62 -19.45
CA ASP A 74 11.82 -46.24 -18.18
C ASP A 74 12.07 -45.30 -17.01
N PHE A 75 11.07 -45.21 -16.09
CA PHE A 75 11.13 -44.44 -14.84
C PHE A 75 10.70 -45.30 -13.67
N LYS A 76 11.40 -45.19 -12.52
CA LYS A 76 10.97 -45.70 -11.22
C LYS A 76 10.53 -44.56 -10.34
N LEU A 77 9.22 -44.35 -10.21
CA LEU A 77 8.62 -43.18 -9.62
C LEU A 77 7.76 -43.53 -8.37
N PRO A 78 7.64 -42.62 -7.39
CA PRO A 78 6.63 -42.76 -6.32
C PRO A 78 5.23 -42.92 -6.89
N ALA A 79 4.35 -43.57 -6.16
CA ALA A 79 2.93 -43.68 -6.55
C ALA A 79 2.26 -42.28 -6.68
N GLY A 80 1.46 -42.10 -7.73
CA GLY A 80 0.79 -40.83 -8.01
C GLY A 80 0.39 -40.64 -9.47
N ALA A 81 -0.26 -39.52 -9.78
CA ALA A 81 -0.59 -39.11 -11.15
C ALA A 81 0.55 -38.29 -11.76
N TYR A 82 0.91 -38.64 -13.00
CA TYR A 82 2.01 -37.99 -13.72
C TYR A 82 1.56 -37.47 -15.07
N ARG A 83 2.18 -36.38 -15.50
CA ARG A 83 2.14 -35.84 -16.86
C ARG A 83 3.44 -36.24 -17.57
N ILE A 84 3.33 -36.83 -18.75
CA ILE A 84 4.47 -37.27 -19.55
C ILE A 84 4.60 -36.35 -20.75
N LEU A 85 5.74 -35.69 -20.86
CA LEU A 85 6.12 -34.85 -21.99
C LEU A 85 7.24 -35.55 -22.77
N VAL A 86 7.15 -35.58 -24.11
CA VAL A 86 8.20 -36.13 -24.95
C VAL A 86 8.57 -35.16 -26.04
N ASP A 87 9.85 -34.76 -26.06
CA ASP A 87 10.41 -33.80 -27.01
C ASP A 87 11.46 -34.52 -27.87
N ALA A 88 11.35 -34.35 -29.19
CA ALA A 88 12.35 -34.84 -30.15
C ALA A 88 12.57 -33.76 -31.24
N PRO A 89 13.83 -33.63 -31.77
CA PRO A 89 14.12 -32.68 -32.83
C PRO A 89 13.28 -32.94 -34.10
N GLY A 90 12.56 -31.91 -34.57
CA GLY A 90 11.73 -31.99 -35.77
C GLY A 90 10.37 -32.65 -35.61
N ALA A 91 9.92 -32.88 -34.37
CA ALA A 91 8.59 -33.39 -34.05
C ALA A 91 7.84 -32.45 -33.13
N LEU A 92 6.50 -32.48 -33.14
CA LEU A 92 5.67 -31.80 -32.17
C LEU A 92 5.80 -32.47 -30.80
N THR A 93 5.87 -31.69 -29.73
CA THR A 93 5.91 -32.20 -28.34
C THR A 93 4.69 -33.07 -28.05
N PHE A 94 4.92 -34.31 -27.62
CA PHE A 94 3.83 -35.16 -27.12
C PHE A 94 3.57 -34.83 -25.65
N ASP A 95 2.29 -34.69 -25.29
CA ASP A 95 1.84 -34.39 -23.95
C ASP A 95 0.69 -35.31 -23.53
N ARG A 96 0.86 -36.03 -22.43
CA ARG A 96 -0.16 -36.90 -21.86
C ARG A 96 -0.25 -36.72 -20.36
N GLU A 97 -1.42 -36.30 -19.91
CA GLU A 97 -1.74 -36.10 -18.48
C GLU A 97 -2.37 -37.39 -17.89
N ASN A 98 -2.40 -37.42 -16.54
CA ASN A 98 -3.09 -38.44 -15.73
C ASN A 98 -2.55 -39.90 -15.96
N VAL A 99 -1.26 -40.03 -16.15
CA VAL A 99 -0.61 -41.38 -16.14
C VAL A 99 -0.47 -41.81 -14.67
N ILE A 100 -1.22 -42.82 -14.27
CA ILE A 100 -1.26 -43.30 -12.88
C ILE A 100 -0.10 -44.27 -12.63
N VAL A 101 0.71 -43.99 -11.59
CA VAL A 101 1.73 -44.90 -11.07
C VAL A 101 1.22 -45.54 -9.80
N GLU A 102 0.97 -46.84 -9.82
CA GLU A 102 0.60 -47.62 -8.64
C GLU A 102 1.83 -48.29 -8.01
N PRO A 103 1.85 -48.46 -6.69
CA PRO A 103 2.96 -49.12 -6.00
C PRO A 103 3.20 -50.53 -6.51
N GLY A 104 4.45 -50.82 -6.93
CA GLY A 104 4.86 -52.18 -7.39
C GLY A 104 4.31 -52.60 -8.76
N LYS A 105 3.54 -51.74 -9.45
CA LYS A 105 3.04 -52.02 -10.79
C LYS A 105 3.76 -51.21 -11.86
N GLU A 106 3.69 -51.70 -13.10
CA GLU A 106 4.21 -51.06 -14.31
C GLU A 106 3.07 -50.48 -15.13
N SER A 107 3.19 -49.19 -15.49
CA SER A 107 2.27 -48.45 -16.38
C SER A 107 3.00 -48.23 -17.71
N THR A 108 2.43 -48.71 -18.83
CA THR A 108 3.04 -48.54 -20.15
C THR A 108 2.42 -47.36 -20.90
N VAL A 109 3.28 -46.54 -21.52
CA VAL A 109 2.88 -45.36 -22.31
C VAL A 109 3.44 -45.50 -23.72
N GLU A 110 2.57 -45.65 -24.70
CA GLU A 110 2.98 -45.60 -26.12
C GLU A 110 2.90 -44.15 -26.59
N VAL A 111 3.95 -43.69 -27.28
CA VAL A 111 4.12 -42.34 -27.77
C VAL A 111 4.34 -42.35 -29.26
N GLU A 112 3.46 -41.70 -30.01
CA GLU A 112 3.61 -41.46 -31.44
C GLU A 112 3.83 -39.97 -31.67
N LEU A 113 5.00 -39.57 -32.16
CA LEU A 113 5.37 -38.18 -32.44
C LEU A 113 4.91 -37.81 -33.84
N LYS A 114 4.15 -36.71 -33.94
CA LYS A 114 3.77 -36.10 -35.23
C LYS A 114 4.92 -35.24 -35.73
N ALA A 115 5.24 -35.28 -37.01
CA ALA A 115 6.20 -34.39 -37.64
C ALA A 115 5.75 -32.93 -37.50
N ALA A 116 6.66 -32.04 -37.15
CA ALA A 116 6.38 -30.61 -37.22
C ALA A 116 6.32 -30.22 -38.73
N GLU A 117 5.17 -29.79 -39.20
CA GLU A 117 5.06 -29.20 -40.54
C GLU A 117 6.00 -27.99 -40.59
N LYS A 118 6.92 -27.97 -41.57
CA LYS A 118 7.72 -26.80 -41.90
C LYS A 118 6.77 -25.73 -42.45
N THR A 119 6.20 -24.96 -41.59
CA THR A 119 5.56 -23.70 -41.98
C THR A 119 6.69 -22.70 -42.16
N GLU A 120 7.08 -22.43 -43.39
CA GLU A 120 7.83 -21.23 -43.77
C GLU A 120 6.91 -20.02 -43.58
N ALA A 121 6.70 -19.64 -42.35
CA ALA A 121 6.18 -18.32 -42.00
C ALA A 121 7.40 -17.42 -41.79
N ALA A 122 7.81 -16.73 -42.84
CA ALA A 122 8.65 -15.56 -42.71
C ALA A 122 7.96 -14.60 -41.74
N ALA A 123 8.35 -14.63 -40.48
CA ALA A 123 7.96 -13.65 -39.50
C ALA A 123 8.53 -12.29 -39.94
N ARG A 124 7.71 -11.49 -40.61
CA ARG A 124 7.97 -10.06 -40.77
C ARG A 124 7.93 -9.45 -39.37
N VAL A 125 9.11 -9.22 -38.82
CA VAL A 125 9.31 -8.39 -37.65
C VAL A 125 8.81 -6.99 -38.02
N VAL A 126 7.64 -6.64 -37.52
CA VAL A 126 7.14 -5.26 -37.59
C VAL A 126 7.90 -4.48 -36.53
N ASP A 127 8.86 -3.67 -36.96
CA ASP A 127 9.55 -2.69 -36.12
C ASP A 127 8.53 -1.69 -35.57
N PRO A 128 8.21 -1.68 -34.27
CA PRO A 128 7.22 -0.79 -33.71
C PRO A 128 7.68 0.67 -33.66
N THR A 129 8.93 0.95 -34.05
CA THR A 129 9.48 2.32 -34.05
C THR A 129 9.35 3.00 -35.39
N LYS A 130 9.06 2.26 -36.46
CA LYS A 130 8.80 2.85 -37.79
C LYS A 130 7.32 2.83 -38.07
N GLY A 131 6.67 3.97 -37.92
CA GLY A 131 5.29 4.25 -38.32
C GLY A 131 5.13 4.17 -39.87
N GLY A 132 5.15 2.95 -40.41
CA GLY A 132 4.90 2.66 -41.80
C GLY A 132 3.53 2.01 -41.96
N ARG A 133 2.63 2.66 -42.71
CA ARG A 133 1.41 2.07 -43.22
C ARG A 133 1.80 0.84 -44.08
N THR A 134 1.43 -0.34 -43.64
CA THR A 134 1.36 -1.49 -44.54
C THR A 134 -0.11 -1.87 -44.74
N ASN A 135 -0.64 -1.54 -45.89
CA ASN A 135 -1.81 -2.19 -46.45
C ASN A 135 -1.43 -3.64 -46.74
N GLY A 136 -1.94 -4.57 -45.99
CA GLY A 136 -1.82 -6.00 -46.21
C GLY A 136 -3.20 -6.62 -46.15
N ALA A 137 -3.82 -6.81 -47.28
CA ALA A 137 -5.01 -7.63 -47.42
C ALA A 137 -4.65 -9.09 -47.15
N ALA A 138 -5.28 -9.69 -46.16
CA ALA A 138 -5.45 -11.13 -46.07
C ALA A 138 -6.84 -11.39 -45.51
N GLY A 139 -7.70 -11.97 -46.33
CA GLY A 139 -9.10 -12.23 -46.03
C GLY A 139 -9.27 -13.31 -44.96
N GLY A 140 -10.08 -13.01 -44.00
CA GLY A 140 -10.76 -13.91 -43.11
C GLY A 140 -12.08 -13.25 -42.79
N ALA A 141 -13.18 -13.91 -43.18
CA ALA A 141 -14.54 -13.44 -42.91
C ALA A 141 -14.78 -13.41 -41.39
N GLY A 142 -14.67 -12.24 -40.79
CA GLY A 142 -14.98 -11.92 -39.41
C GLY A 142 -15.78 -10.64 -39.38
N ASP A 143 -16.89 -10.72 -38.79
CA ASP A 143 -17.96 -9.79 -38.50
C ASP A 143 -17.68 -8.28 -38.73
N LYS A 144 -18.51 -7.67 -39.59
CA LYS A 144 -18.42 -6.26 -40.02
C LYS A 144 -18.95 -5.24 -39.00
N SER A 145 -19.16 -5.63 -37.74
CA SER A 145 -19.72 -4.72 -36.73
C SER A 145 -18.69 -3.88 -35.95
N ASP A 146 -17.39 -4.20 -36.02
CA ASP A 146 -16.34 -3.48 -35.25
C ASP A 146 -15.58 -2.40 -36.01
N ALA A 147 -15.99 -2.08 -37.22
CA ALA A 147 -15.29 -1.11 -38.06
C ALA A 147 -15.48 0.39 -37.65
N ALA A 148 -16.36 0.69 -36.69
CA ALA A 148 -16.63 2.07 -36.25
C ALA A 148 -15.93 2.44 -34.91
N ALA A 149 -15.32 1.51 -34.19
CA ALA A 149 -14.57 1.75 -32.95
C ALA A 149 -13.04 1.78 -33.18
N GLY A 150 -12.61 2.31 -34.30
CA GLY A 150 -11.26 2.21 -34.83
C GLY A 150 -10.18 3.07 -34.16
N GLN A 151 -10.17 3.20 -32.84
CA GLN A 151 -8.92 3.48 -32.13
C GLN A 151 -8.33 2.16 -31.65
N ARG A 152 -7.47 1.56 -32.48
CA ARG A 152 -6.67 0.41 -32.03
C ARG A 152 -6.01 0.75 -30.71
N VAL A 153 -6.31 -0.03 -29.68
CA VAL A 153 -5.63 0.02 -28.40
C VAL A 153 -4.12 -0.05 -28.65
N ARG A 154 -3.44 1.06 -28.44
CA ARG A 154 -1.98 1.09 -28.54
C ARG A 154 -1.43 0.51 -27.25
N GLU A 155 -0.81 -0.65 -27.34
CA GLU A 155 -0.18 -1.26 -26.18
C GLU A 155 0.82 -0.30 -25.52
N ALA A 156 0.68 -0.10 -24.20
CA ALA A 156 1.65 0.66 -23.43
C ALA A 156 2.98 -0.11 -23.41
N ARG A 157 4.09 0.57 -23.60
CA ARG A 157 5.41 -0.01 -23.39
C ARG A 157 5.58 -0.31 -21.91
N ASP A 158 6.00 -1.54 -21.60
CA ASP A 158 6.10 -2.06 -20.26
C ASP A 158 7.39 -2.87 -20.15
N ARG A 159 8.08 -2.81 -19.01
CA ARG A 159 9.29 -3.60 -18.74
C ARG A 159 9.03 -5.10 -18.79
N TRP A 160 7.83 -5.55 -18.50
CA TRP A 160 7.41 -6.95 -18.51
C TRP A 160 7.33 -7.54 -19.93
N ARG A 161 7.33 -6.70 -20.96
CA ARG A 161 7.33 -7.07 -22.38
C ARG A 161 8.69 -6.97 -23.03
N VAL A 162 9.72 -6.76 -22.23
CA VAL A 162 11.10 -6.73 -22.70
C VAL A 162 11.55 -8.15 -22.97
N THR A 163 12.22 -8.35 -24.10
CA THR A 163 12.78 -9.60 -24.52
C THR A 163 13.93 -10.04 -23.61
N PHE A 164 14.34 -11.31 -23.67
CA PHE A 164 15.44 -11.84 -22.85
C PHE A 164 16.74 -11.09 -23.13
N PRO A 165 17.54 -10.78 -22.08
CA PRO A 165 18.86 -10.17 -22.24
C PRO A 165 19.86 -11.08 -22.95
N GLU A 166 20.92 -10.49 -23.48
CA GLU A 166 21.99 -11.24 -24.18
C GLU A 166 22.81 -12.19 -23.31
N TYR A 167 22.72 -12.10 -21.99
CA TYR A 167 23.39 -13.01 -21.09
C TYR A 167 22.50 -14.21 -20.73
N ASP A 168 23.12 -15.36 -20.48
CA ASP A 168 22.41 -16.57 -20.08
C ASP A 168 21.99 -16.46 -18.61
N ARG A 169 20.75 -15.98 -18.38
CA ARG A 169 20.15 -15.79 -17.05
C ARG A 169 19.95 -17.10 -16.30
N TYR A 170 19.85 -18.22 -17.02
CA TYR A 170 19.51 -19.52 -16.46
C TYR A 170 20.67 -20.50 -16.41
N GLY A 171 21.85 -20.11 -16.93
CA GLY A 171 23.05 -20.94 -16.91
C GLY A 171 23.05 -22.12 -17.91
N ASP A 172 22.08 -22.14 -18.83
CA ASP A 172 22.05 -23.14 -19.90
C ASP A 172 22.95 -22.67 -21.06
N ALA A 173 24.17 -23.18 -21.11
CA ALA A 173 25.11 -22.90 -22.19
C ALA A 173 24.53 -23.29 -23.57
N GLY A 174 23.80 -22.40 -24.19
CA GLY A 174 23.09 -22.62 -25.46
C GLY A 174 21.61 -22.23 -25.42
N GLY A 175 21.03 -22.02 -24.26
CA GLY A 175 19.65 -21.61 -24.06
C GLY A 175 19.41 -20.09 -24.15
N ARG A 176 20.21 -19.39 -24.93
CA ARG A 176 19.88 -18.01 -25.30
C ARG A 176 18.49 -18.06 -25.91
N GLY A 177 17.55 -17.29 -25.32
CA GLY A 177 16.15 -17.24 -25.72
C GLY A 177 15.98 -17.00 -27.22
N ARG A 178 16.21 -18.04 -28.01
CA ARG A 178 16.10 -18.02 -29.47
C ARG A 178 14.65 -17.81 -29.92
N ASP A 179 13.72 -18.01 -28.99
CA ASP A 179 12.30 -17.99 -29.28
C ASP A 179 11.66 -16.62 -29.06
N VAL A 180 12.40 -15.65 -28.54
CA VAL A 180 11.87 -14.33 -28.23
C VAL A 180 12.69 -13.26 -28.97
N PRO A 181 12.05 -12.34 -29.69
CA PRO A 181 12.74 -11.23 -30.35
C PRO A 181 13.54 -10.43 -29.33
N PHE A 182 14.83 -10.26 -29.57
CA PHE A 182 15.73 -9.50 -28.73
C PHE A 182 15.83 -8.07 -29.25
N GLU A 183 15.52 -7.08 -28.41
CA GLU A 183 15.70 -5.68 -28.72
C GLU A 183 16.71 -5.07 -27.73
N ARG A 184 17.83 -4.55 -28.24
CA ARG A 184 18.86 -3.92 -27.42
C ARG A 184 18.37 -2.60 -26.86
N GLY A 185 18.32 -2.50 -25.54
CA GLY A 185 17.93 -1.28 -24.84
C GLY A 185 19.01 -0.21 -24.87
N ARG A 186 18.60 1.05 -24.59
CA ARG A 186 19.48 2.20 -24.42
C ARG A 186 19.46 2.60 -22.93
N TRP A 187 20.56 3.14 -22.45
CA TRP A 187 20.69 3.51 -21.04
C TRP A 187 19.61 4.49 -20.56
N TYR A 188 19.09 5.34 -21.45
CA TYR A 188 18.04 6.32 -21.14
C TYR A 188 16.62 5.77 -21.35
N ASP A 189 16.46 4.58 -21.93
CA ASP A 189 15.17 3.95 -22.16
C ASP A 189 14.87 2.96 -21.02
N PRO A 190 13.94 3.28 -20.10
CA PRO A 190 13.65 2.41 -18.98
C PRO A 190 12.84 1.16 -19.35
N TYR A 191 12.33 1.07 -20.57
CA TYR A 191 11.44 -0.01 -21.00
C TYR A 191 12.11 -1.10 -21.79
N ASN A 192 13.25 -0.82 -22.39
CA ASN A 192 13.99 -1.79 -23.20
C ASN A 192 15.29 -2.13 -22.51
N GLN A 193 15.47 -3.36 -22.12
CA GLN A 193 16.70 -4.03 -21.62
C GLN A 193 17.81 -3.06 -21.16
N ASN A 194 17.59 -2.39 -20.05
CA ASN A 194 18.48 -1.35 -19.54
C ASN A 194 19.27 -1.87 -18.32
N ARG A 195 20.58 -1.77 -18.35
CA ARG A 195 21.45 -2.15 -17.24
C ARG A 195 21.15 -1.40 -15.95
N LEU A 196 20.73 -0.15 -16.07
CA LEU A 196 20.37 0.68 -14.91
C LEU A 196 18.98 0.38 -14.33
N LYS A 197 18.26 -0.56 -14.94
CA LYS A 197 16.93 -0.99 -14.51
C LYS A 197 16.88 -2.48 -14.12
N GLY A 198 18.06 -3.11 -13.93
CA GLY A 198 18.16 -4.48 -13.47
C GLY A 198 17.90 -5.55 -14.54
N ASP A 199 17.95 -5.20 -15.82
CA ASP A 199 17.73 -6.18 -16.89
C ASP A 199 19.00 -6.97 -17.22
N TYR A 200 20.17 -6.38 -17.00
CA TYR A 200 21.48 -7.01 -17.13
C TYR A 200 22.26 -6.90 -15.83
N PRO A 201 23.13 -7.86 -15.51
CA PRO A 201 24.05 -7.71 -14.40
C PRO A 201 25.07 -6.61 -14.69
N VAL A 202 25.46 -5.88 -13.62
CA VAL A 202 26.50 -4.85 -13.69
C VAL A 202 27.85 -5.38 -13.21
N PHE A 203 27.85 -6.38 -12.32
CA PHE A 203 29.06 -7.06 -11.84
C PHE A 203 28.84 -8.59 -11.86
N GLY A 204 29.76 -9.30 -12.50
CA GLY A 204 29.61 -10.74 -12.72
C GLY A 204 28.32 -11.06 -13.48
N ASP A 205 27.68 -12.16 -13.12
CA ASP A 205 26.47 -12.69 -13.78
C ASP A 205 25.19 -12.58 -12.91
N LYS A 206 25.30 -12.12 -11.65
CA LYS A 206 24.20 -12.14 -10.67
C LYS A 206 24.00 -10.87 -9.87
N ILE A 207 24.81 -9.83 -10.08
CA ILE A 207 24.65 -8.55 -9.38
C ILE A 207 24.03 -7.53 -10.32
N PHE A 208 22.88 -7.02 -9.93
CA PHE A 208 22.04 -6.12 -10.72
C PHE A 208 21.92 -4.76 -10.03
N LEU A 209 21.78 -3.69 -10.82
CA LEU A 209 21.59 -2.33 -10.38
C LEU A 209 20.26 -1.79 -10.88
N ILE A 210 19.46 -1.22 -9.97
CA ILE A 210 18.25 -0.46 -10.32
C ILE A 210 18.46 0.98 -9.88
N LEU A 211 18.45 1.90 -10.84
CA LEU A 211 18.36 3.32 -10.61
C LEU A 211 16.95 3.81 -10.91
N SER A 212 16.37 4.60 -10.04
CA SER A 212 15.12 5.28 -10.32
C SER A 212 15.16 6.70 -9.76
N ALA A 213 14.41 7.57 -10.41
CA ALA A 213 14.17 8.92 -9.95
C ALA A 213 12.67 9.17 -9.99
N SER A 214 12.12 9.79 -8.97
CA SER A 214 10.73 10.23 -8.99
C SER A 214 10.64 11.67 -8.54
N ASP A 215 9.80 12.43 -9.23
CA ASP A 215 9.44 13.78 -8.88
C ASP A 215 7.94 13.87 -8.68
N VAL A 216 7.52 14.40 -7.54
CA VAL A 216 6.13 14.66 -7.21
C VAL A 216 5.97 16.15 -6.90
N SER A 217 5.26 16.86 -7.76
CA SER A 217 4.98 18.28 -7.62
C SER A 217 3.49 18.49 -7.49
N GLY A 218 3.05 19.34 -6.56
CA GLY A 218 1.64 19.61 -6.34
C GLY A 218 1.37 21.03 -5.89
N VAL A 219 0.18 21.52 -6.21
CA VAL A 219 -0.38 22.78 -5.72
C VAL A 219 -1.81 22.55 -5.27
N GLU A 220 -2.17 23.16 -4.16
CA GLU A 220 -3.50 23.08 -3.58
C GLU A 220 -3.96 24.43 -3.07
N GLN A 221 -5.13 24.87 -3.54
CA GLN A 221 -5.88 25.97 -2.97
C GLN A 221 -7.02 25.40 -2.15
N ARG A 222 -7.07 25.73 -0.85
CA ARG A 222 -8.11 25.21 0.05
C ARG A 222 -8.74 26.30 0.91
N ARG A 223 -9.97 26.04 1.34
CA ARG A 223 -10.69 26.81 2.33
C ARG A 223 -11.01 25.90 3.50
N THR A 224 -10.43 26.23 4.66
CA THR A 224 -10.63 25.51 5.94
C THR A 224 -10.83 26.48 7.07
N PRO A 225 -11.50 26.11 8.18
CA PRO A 225 -11.42 26.90 9.40
C PRO A 225 -9.96 27.12 9.76
N THR A 226 -9.57 28.36 9.96
CA THR A 226 -8.17 28.71 10.20
C THR A 226 -8.07 29.43 11.54
N PRO A 227 -7.62 28.78 12.64
CA PRO A 227 -7.39 29.42 13.91
C PRO A 227 -6.36 30.55 13.73
N SER A 228 -6.65 31.71 14.28
CA SER A 228 -5.74 32.86 14.22
C SER A 228 -5.27 33.27 15.61
N ASN A 229 -4.15 33.95 15.69
CA ASN A 229 -3.76 34.63 16.91
C ASN A 229 -4.53 35.96 16.99
N VAL A 230 -5.66 35.92 17.68
CA VAL A 230 -6.62 37.04 17.80
C VAL A 230 -5.94 38.34 18.19
N ASN A 231 -5.02 38.28 19.17
CA ASN A 231 -4.39 39.47 19.69
C ASN A 231 -3.42 40.14 18.72
N SER A 232 -2.88 39.37 17.75
CA SER A 232 -1.94 39.90 16.77
C SER A 232 -2.59 40.26 15.44
N ALA A 233 -3.61 39.51 15.01
CA ALA A 233 -4.31 39.75 13.75
C ALA A 233 -5.35 40.87 13.87
N ARG A 234 -6.08 40.91 14.99
CA ARG A 234 -7.14 41.88 15.28
C ARG A 234 -7.20 42.18 16.76
N PRO A 235 -6.35 43.09 17.25
CA PRO A 235 -6.30 43.45 18.68
C PRO A 235 -7.69 43.86 19.19
N GLY A 236 -8.10 43.29 20.32
CA GLY A 236 -9.39 43.55 20.93
C GLY A 236 -10.58 42.77 20.36
N SER A 237 -10.37 41.90 19.37
CA SER A 237 -11.39 40.98 18.84
C SER A 237 -11.46 39.68 19.66
N ALA A 238 -12.66 39.12 19.82
CA ALA A 238 -12.89 37.79 20.40
C ALA A 238 -12.99 36.68 19.35
N GLU A 239 -12.66 36.96 18.09
CA GLU A 239 -12.73 35.98 17.00
C GLU A 239 -11.56 35.00 17.05
N PHE A 240 -11.83 33.68 17.09
CA PHE A 240 -10.82 32.64 17.11
C PHE A 240 -10.39 32.18 15.73
N PHE A 241 -11.15 32.48 14.67
CA PHE A 241 -10.88 32.01 13.31
C PHE A 241 -10.69 33.21 12.37
N GLY A 242 -9.57 33.18 11.65
CA GLY A 242 -9.21 34.16 10.63
C GLY A 242 -9.74 33.80 9.24
N LYS A 243 -9.22 34.50 8.23
CA LYS A 243 -9.55 34.23 6.81
C LYS A 243 -9.16 32.82 6.42
N PRO A 244 -10.08 32.03 5.82
CA PRO A 244 -9.96 30.59 5.73
C PRO A 244 -9.15 30.07 4.52
N GLU A 245 -8.74 30.96 3.60
CA GLU A 245 -8.07 30.54 2.38
C GLU A 245 -6.57 30.27 2.62
N VAL A 246 -6.11 29.10 2.21
CA VAL A 246 -4.71 28.67 2.28
C VAL A 246 -4.28 28.13 0.92
N LEU A 247 -3.12 28.60 0.45
CA LEU A 247 -2.43 28.05 -0.71
C LEU A 247 -1.24 27.23 -0.22
N ALA A 248 -1.12 25.99 -0.67
CA ALA A 248 0.03 25.13 -0.44
C ALA A 248 0.62 24.65 -1.76
N ALA A 249 1.94 24.57 -1.84
CA ALA A 249 2.63 23.94 -2.94
C ALA A 249 3.81 23.13 -2.40
N GLY A 250 4.02 21.94 -2.96
CA GLY A 250 5.09 21.05 -2.56
C GLY A 250 5.77 20.44 -3.77
N HIS A 251 7.07 20.20 -3.64
CA HIS A 251 7.88 19.55 -4.64
C HIS A 251 8.81 18.55 -3.94
N THR A 252 8.72 17.27 -4.29
CA THR A 252 9.51 16.21 -3.70
C THR A 252 10.22 15.42 -4.78
N LEU A 253 11.55 15.45 -4.72
CA LEU A 253 12.44 14.73 -5.62
C LEU A 253 13.13 13.60 -4.87
N GLN A 254 12.96 12.37 -5.32
CA GLN A 254 13.58 11.17 -4.77
C GLN A 254 14.45 10.48 -5.82
N PHE A 255 15.68 10.19 -5.46
CA PHE A 255 16.54 9.27 -6.22
C PHE A 255 16.62 7.94 -5.47
N SER A 256 16.68 6.85 -6.19
CA SER A 256 16.80 5.52 -5.58
C SER A 256 17.86 4.70 -6.30
N VAL A 257 18.75 4.13 -5.52
CA VAL A 257 19.80 3.22 -5.96
C VAL A 257 19.59 1.90 -5.24
N GLU A 258 19.35 0.83 -5.98
CA GLU A 258 19.20 -0.52 -5.43
C GLU A 258 20.18 -1.46 -6.11
N LEU A 259 21.07 -2.07 -5.32
CA LEU A 259 22.01 -3.12 -5.74
C LEU A 259 21.56 -4.44 -5.14
N PHE A 260 21.43 -5.49 -5.95
CA PHE A 260 21.02 -6.80 -5.44
C PHE A 260 21.70 -7.95 -6.17
N HIS A 261 21.77 -9.07 -5.46
CA HIS A 261 22.30 -10.34 -5.97
C HIS A 261 21.18 -11.37 -6.05
N GLY A 262 21.15 -12.13 -7.15
CA GLY A 262 20.21 -13.22 -7.34
C GLY A 262 19.62 -13.24 -8.74
N ASP A 263 18.45 -13.85 -8.87
CA ASP A 263 17.66 -13.86 -10.09
C ASP A 263 16.68 -12.67 -10.10
N THR A 264 16.45 -12.06 -11.27
CA THR A 264 15.67 -10.83 -11.34
C THR A 264 14.15 -11.04 -11.31
N THR A 265 13.65 -12.26 -11.54
CA THR A 265 12.24 -12.42 -11.89
C THR A 265 11.41 -13.28 -10.95
N PHE A 266 11.85 -14.48 -10.62
CA PHE A 266 10.97 -15.46 -9.98
C PHE A 266 11.47 -16.00 -8.64
N ARG A 267 12.72 -15.72 -8.28
CA ARG A 267 13.32 -16.18 -7.04
C ARG A 267 13.53 -15.04 -6.07
N PRO A 268 13.35 -15.25 -4.79
CA PRO A 268 13.73 -14.27 -3.76
C PRO A 268 15.22 -13.94 -3.89
N ARG A 269 15.54 -12.65 -3.82
CA ARG A 269 16.92 -12.16 -3.92
C ARG A 269 17.77 -12.71 -2.79
N THR A 270 19.05 -12.99 -3.05
CA THR A 270 19.97 -13.47 -2.00
C THR A 270 20.29 -12.35 -1.01
N TRP A 271 20.58 -11.16 -1.54
CA TRP A 271 20.72 -9.93 -0.77
C TRP A 271 20.39 -8.70 -1.62
N ALA A 272 20.02 -7.61 -0.95
CA ALA A 272 19.81 -6.32 -1.58
C ALA A 272 20.24 -5.20 -0.64
N ILE A 273 20.74 -4.10 -1.22
CA ILE A 273 21.01 -2.83 -0.53
C ILE A 273 20.28 -1.74 -1.30
N LYS A 274 19.53 -0.91 -0.60
CA LYS A 274 18.79 0.20 -1.21
C LYS A 274 19.04 1.50 -0.47
N LEU A 275 19.25 2.59 -1.23
CA LEU A 275 19.36 3.96 -0.74
C LEU A 275 18.44 4.86 -1.56
N SER A 276 17.63 5.66 -0.87
CA SER A 276 16.69 6.59 -1.51
C SER A 276 16.79 7.98 -0.85
N PRO A 277 17.82 8.78 -1.20
CA PRO A 277 17.86 10.19 -0.82
C PRO A 277 16.67 10.93 -1.41
N THR A 278 16.02 11.74 -0.57
CA THR A 278 14.78 12.45 -0.89
C THR A 278 14.89 13.92 -0.48
N PHE A 279 14.51 14.81 -1.38
CA PHE A 279 14.57 16.26 -1.22
C PHE A 279 13.16 16.84 -1.30
N SER A 280 12.76 17.61 -0.32
CA SER A 280 11.58 18.49 -0.39
C SER A 280 12.04 19.90 -0.77
N LEU A 281 11.64 20.40 -1.96
CA LEU A 281 12.17 21.60 -2.60
C LEU A 281 11.06 22.39 -3.31
N PRO A 282 10.81 23.63 -3.02
CA PRO A 282 10.52 24.12 -1.69
C PRO A 282 9.12 23.68 -1.26
N ASN A 283 8.89 23.51 0.03
CA ASN A 283 7.56 23.35 0.59
C ASN A 283 7.01 24.73 0.95
N TYR A 284 6.04 25.21 0.21
CA TYR A 284 5.46 26.54 0.31
C TYR A 284 4.05 26.50 0.88
N THR A 285 3.77 27.33 1.87
CA THR A 285 2.43 27.54 2.41
C THR A 285 2.18 29.02 2.60
N ARG A 286 1.03 29.52 2.16
CA ARG A 286 0.57 30.88 2.36
C ARG A 286 -0.84 30.86 2.92
N ALA A 287 -0.98 31.38 4.13
CA ALA A 287 -2.27 31.68 4.75
C ALA A 287 -2.65 33.16 4.54
N ARG A 288 -3.81 33.57 5.00
CA ARG A 288 -4.25 34.99 4.95
C ARG A 288 -4.22 35.66 6.32
N GLU A 289 -3.88 34.91 7.38
CA GLU A 289 -3.78 35.41 8.74
C GLU A 289 -2.39 35.14 9.31
N VAL A 290 -1.89 36.05 10.14
CA VAL A 290 -0.62 35.90 10.85
C VAL A 290 -0.74 34.87 11.98
N GLY A 291 0.37 34.24 12.39
CA GLY A 291 0.40 33.24 13.47
C GLY A 291 -0.16 31.85 13.06
N VAL A 292 -0.50 31.63 11.80
CA VAL A 292 -1.07 30.36 11.29
C VAL A 292 0.02 29.41 10.79
N VAL A 293 0.97 29.92 10.01
CA VAL A 293 2.08 29.13 9.47
C VAL A 293 3.33 29.14 10.36
N ASP A 294 3.38 30.09 11.28
CA ASP A 294 4.42 30.27 12.29
C ASP A 294 3.82 31.04 13.47
N ILE A 295 4.16 30.69 14.71
CA ILE A 295 3.65 31.41 15.89
C ILE A 295 4.23 32.81 16.02
N ASP A 296 5.40 33.07 15.44
CA ASP A 296 6.00 34.40 15.39
C ASP A 296 5.34 35.23 14.29
N VAL A 297 4.42 36.10 14.69
CA VAL A 297 3.67 36.96 13.78
C VAL A 297 4.53 37.89 12.92
N ARG A 298 5.78 38.17 13.34
CA ARG A 298 6.73 38.98 12.57
C ARG A 298 7.20 38.28 11.29
N ARG A 299 7.06 36.97 11.22
CA ARG A 299 7.39 36.18 10.02
C ARG A 299 6.31 36.23 8.95
N GLY A 300 5.19 36.91 9.22
CA GLY A 300 4.11 37.12 8.26
C GLY A 300 3.20 35.92 8.04
N THR A 301 2.71 35.76 6.82
CA THR A 301 1.65 34.77 6.47
C THR A 301 2.13 33.70 5.50
N ALA A 302 3.38 33.73 5.07
CA ALA A 302 3.93 32.77 4.11
C ALA A 302 5.19 32.09 4.67
N ARG A 303 5.37 30.83 4.30
CA ARG A 303 6.53 30.02 4.63
C ARG A 303 6.99 29.26 3.40
N ALA A 304 8.29 29.18 3.19
CA ALA A 304 8.92 28.32 2.22
C ALA A 304 10.16 27.69 2.87
N ASP A 305 10.25 26.37 2.83
CA ASP A 305 11.38 25.64 3.40
C ASP A 305 11.77 24.42 2.57
N THR A 306 12.91 23.85 2.87
CA THR A 306 13.47 22.67 2.22
C THR A 306 13.89 21.67 3.28
N HIS A 307 13.85 20.39 2.92
CA HIS A 307 14.31 19.32 3.78
C HIS A 307 14.98 18.22 2.96
N PHE A 308 15.98 17.56 3.58
CA PHE A 308 16.66 16.40 3.02
C PHE A 308 16.53 15.21 3.97
N SER A 309 16.25 14.04 3.39
CA SER A 309 16.08 12.79 4.14
C SER A 309 16.57 11.58 3.35
N PHE A 310 16.78 10.46 4.05
CA PHE A 310 16.78 9.13 3.47
C PHE A 310 15.44 8.46 3.80
N GLU A 311 14.57 8.34 2.80
CA GLU A 311 13.28 7.67 2.98
C GLU A 311 13.39 6.14 2.89
N GLU A 312 14.44 5.65 2.24
CA GLU A 312 14.82 4.25 2.28
C GLU A 312 16.36 4.16 2.38
N ALA A 313 16.86 3.41 3.34
CA ALA A 313 18.27 3.11 3.54
C ALA A 313 18.37 1.77 4.28
N PHE A 314 18.33 0.65 3.56
CA PHE A 314 18.29 -0.67 4.17
C PHE A 314 19.14 -1.70 3.44
N ALA A 315 19.49 -2.74 4.18
CA ALA A 315 20.01 -4.00 3.65
C ALA A 315 19.01 -5.13 3.91
N GLU A 316 18.93 -6.05 2.96
CA GLU A 316 18.12 -7.26 3.02
C GLU A 316 18.98 -8.47 2.70
N VAL A 317 18.78 -9.55 3.45
CA VAL A 317 19.45 -10.85 3.23
C VAL A 317 18.44 -11.96 3.36
N LYS A 318 18.41 -12.85 2.36
CA LYS A 318 17.65 -14.09 2.43
C LYS A 318 18.38 -15.07 3.35
N LEU A 319 17.71 -15.52 4.40
CA LEU A 319 18.26 -16.45 5.39
C LEU A 319 18.19 -17.89 4.90
N ALA A 320 17.07 -18.27 4.28
CA ALA A 320 16.86 -19.65 3.81
C ALA A 320 15.80 -19.71 2.69
N ASP A 321 15.96 -20.71 1.82
CA ASP A 321 14.88 -21.23 0.98
C ASP A 321 14.20 -22.36 1.77
N VAL A 322 12.88 -22.24 1.97
CA VAL A 322 12.09 -23.18 2.78
C VAL A 322 11.78 -24.46 1.98
N ASN A 323 11.55 -24.31 0.68
CA ASN A 323 11.29 -25.42 -0.24
C ASN A 323 11.67 -25.08 -1.70
N ALA A 324 11.50 -26.05 -2.58
CA ALA A 324 11.80 -25.92 -4.00
C ALA A 324 10.81 -25.01 -4.77
N ASN A 325 9.70 -24.58 -4.15
CA ASN A 325 8.67 -23.74 -4.73
C ASN A 325 8.85 -22.27 -4.35
N PHE A 326 10.08 -21.88 -3.97
CA PHE A 326 10.50 -20.52 -3.64
C PHE A 326 9.88 -19.93 -2.37
N ASP A 327 9.36 -20.76 -1.47
CA ASP A 327 9.10 -20.31 -0.11
C ASP A 327 10.43 -19.95 0.56
N PHE A 328 10.46 -18.85 1.30
CA PHE A 328 11.71 -18.29 1.82
C PHE A 328 11.51 -17.56 3.15
N VAL A 329 12.62 -17.28 3.81
CA VAL A 329 12.71 -16.37 4.95
C VAL A 329 13.83 -15.37 4.68
N SER A 330 13.51 -14.07 4.85
CA SER A 330 14.46 -12.97 4.70
C SER A 330 14.43 -12.06 5.92
N VAL A 331 15.54 -11.37 6.15
CA VAL A 331 15.66 -10.28 7.12
C VAL A 331 16.01 -8.99 6.39
N ARG A 332 15.41 -7.88 6.82
CA ARG A 332 15.71 -6.54 6.33
C ARG A 332 15.92 -5.61 7.52
N ALA A 333 16.96 -4.77 7.47
CA ALA A 333 17.27 -3.80 8.51
C ALA A 333 17.66 -2.46 7.91
N GLY A 334 17.22 -1.38 8.54
CA GLY A 334 17.44 0.01 8.10
C GLY A 334 16.12 0.78 7.98
N VAL A 335 16.20 1.97 7.35
CA VAL A 335 15.01 2.78 7.05
C VAL A 335 14.26 2.13 5.88
N GLN A 336 13.05 1.68 6.11
CA GLN A 336 12.29 0.87 5.16
C GLN A 336 10.80 1.20 5.19
N PRO A 337 10.10 1.11 4.02
CA PRO A 337 8.66 1.28 3.95
C PRO A 337 7.92 0.09 4.56
N PHE A 338 6.81 0.40 5.23
CA PHE A 338 5.90 -0.61 5.74
C PHE A 338 4.45 -0.13 5.76
N VAL A 339 3.54 -1.00 5.38
CA VAL A 339 2.10 -0.81 5.48
C VAL A 339 1.53 -2.00 6.24
N SER A 340 0.79 -1.73 7.32
CA SER A 340 0.33 -2.78 8.25
C SER A 340 -0.86 -3.58 7.76
N ASP A 341 -1.65 -3.04 6.84
CA ASP A 341 -2.87 -3.66 6.33
C ASP A 341 -3.15 -3.22 4.87
N PHE A 342 -4.17 -3.78 4.24
CA PHE A 342 -4.46 -3.56 2.81
C PHE A 342 -4.83 -2.11 2.45
N ARG A 343 -5.24 -1.30 3.43
CA ARG A 343 -5.75 0.06 3.21
C ARG A 343 -4.99 1.15 3.95
N GLY A 344 -4.06 0.81 4.85
CA GLY A 344 -3.27 1.75 5.61
C GLY A 344 -3.99 2.36 6.82
N PHE A 345 -4.88 1.61 7.47
CA PHE A 345 -5.66 2.13 8.59
C PHE A 345 -4.89 2.25 9.91
N LEU A 346 -3.86 1.42 10.14
CA LEU A 346 -3.18 1.40 11.43
C LEU A 346 -1.79 2.03 11.37
N TYR A 347 -0.95 1.59 10.41
CA TYR A 347 0.42 2.05 10.28
C TYR A 347 0.89 2.01 8.84
N THR A 348 1.29 3.17 8.33
CA THR A 348 1.88 3.35 7.00
C THR A 348 2.99 4.38 7.11
N ASP A 349 4.25 3.95 6.96
CA ASP A 349 5.39 4.85 7.06
C ASP A 349 6.68 4.24 6.52
N ASN A 350 7.69 5.10 6.27
CA ASN A 350 9.08 4.74 6.07
C ASN A 350 9.83 5.00 7.37
N ASN A 351 10.34 3.95 8.03
CA ASN A 351 10.97 4.15 9.34
C ASN A 351 12.15 3.20 9.60
N LEU A 352 12.99 3.58 10.58
CA LEU A 352 14.15 2.80 10.99
C LEU A 352 13.70 1.54 11.75
N GLY A 353 14.07 0.37 11.26
CA GLY A 353 13.69 -0.86 11.91
C GLY A 353 14.34 -2.12 11.37
N ALA A 354 13.92 -3.25 11.93
CA ALA A 354 14.28 -4.58 11.47
C ALA A 354 12.99 -5.38 11.19
N ARG A 355 13.02 -6.19 10.14
CA ARG A 355 11.89 -6.99 9.71
C ARG A 355 12.36 -8.38 9.32
N ILE A 356 11.68 -9.41 9.83
CA ILE A 356 11.80 -10.80 9.36
C ILE A 356 10.51 -11.11 8.62
N PHE A 357 10.62 -11.62 7.40
CA PHE A 357 9.45 -11.88 6.57
C PHE A 357 9.71 -13.05 5.63
N GLY A 358 8.64 -13.61 5.12
CA GLY A 358 8.73 -14.73 4.21
C GLY A 358 7.39 -15.34 3.88
N GLY A 359 7.44 -16.46 3.15
CA GLY A 359 6.30 -17.25 2.78
C GLY A 359 6.52 -18.73 3.06
N PHE A 360 5.43 -19.47 3.25
CA PHE A 360 5.46 -20.92 3.43
C PHE A 360 4.18 -21.56 2.86
N ALA A 361 4.22 -22.91 2.72
CA ALA A 361 3.16 -23.70 2.12
C ALA A 361 2.81 -23.29 0.67
N ASN A 362 3.86 -23.12 -0.18
CA ASN A 362 3.76 -22.68 -1.57
C ASN A 362 3.15 -21.28 -1.69
N ASN A 363 3.69 -20.35 -0.91
CA ASN A 363 3.26 -18.96 -0.84
C ASN A 363 1.79 -18.76 -0.40
N ARG A 364 1.15 -19.80 0.18
CA ARG A 364 -0.22 -19.69 0.70
C ARG A 364 -0.29 -18.83 1.96
N TYR A 365 0.76 -18.85 2.76
CA TYR A 365 0.91 -18.03 3.95
C TYR A 365 2.12 -17.13 3.80
N ASN A 366 1.94 -15.84 4.14
CA ASN A 366 3.02 -14.86 4.21
C ASN A 366 3.00 -14.22 5.59
N PHE A 367 4.18 -13.94 6.12
CA PHE A 367 4.29 -13.32 7.44
C PHE A 367 5.28 -12.17 7.44
N ASN A 368 5.08 -11.25 8.38
CA ASN A 368 6.03 -10.21 8.76
C ASN A 368 6.11 -10.15 10.27
N LEU A 369 7.32 -10.09 10.81
CA LEU A 369 7.60 -9.72 12.19
C LEU A 369 8.53 -8.51 12.14
N THR A 370 8.07 -7.37 12.65
CA THR A 370 8.71 -6.08 12.42
C THR A 370 8.86 -5.32 13.74
N TYR A 371 10.00 -4.68 13.89
CA TYR A 371 10.29 -3.70 14.93
C TYR A 371 10.72 -2.40 14.29
N PHE A 372 10.11 -1.29 14.66
CA PHE A 372 10.49 0.06 14.28
C PHE A 372 10.86 0.90 15.51
N ALA A 373 12.06 1.47 15.48
CA ALA A 373 12.46 2.58 16.33
C ALA A 373 12.18 3.87 15.55
N GLN A 374 11.06 4.52 15.85
CA GLN A 374 10.55 5.64 15.06
C GLN A 374 11.56 6.78 14.96
N LEU A 375 11.67 7.37 13.78
CA LEU A 375 12.36 8.63 13.53
C LEU A 375 11.40 9.81 13.70
N GLU A 376 11.93 10.94 14.12
CA GLU A 376 11.16 12.18 14.06
C GLU A 376 10.89 12.57 12.60
N LYS A 377 9.81 13.31 12.37
CA LYS A 377 9.44 13.79 11.05
C LYS A 377 9.64 15.29 10.94
N ASP A 378 10.05 15.73 9.76
CA ASP A 378 10.03 17.16 9.45
C ASP A 378 8.57 17.64 9.35
N THR A 379 8.30 18.76 10.00
CA THR A 379 6.93 19.29 10.17
C THR A 379 6.23 19.56 8.85
N ASN A 380 6.95 20.13 7.89
CA ASN A 380 6.36 20.71 6.69
C ASN A 380 6.37 19.77 5.49
N SER A 381 7.37 18.89 5.42
CA SER A 381 7.48 17.87 4.35
C SER A 381 6.95 16.49 4.75
N GLY A 382 6.90 16.18 6.05
CA GLY A 382 6.57 14.85 6.56
C GLY A 382 7.68 13.80 6.37
N LEU A 383 8.83 14.19 5.80
CA LEU A 383 9.98 13.30 5.58
C LEU A 383 10.70 13.01 6.90
N ASN A 384 11.48 11.93 6.92
CA ASN A 384 12.28 11.54 8.08
C ASN A 384 13.31 12.61 8.46
N ARG A 385 13.49 12.81 9.75
CA ARG A 385 14.67 13.45 10.33
C ARG A 385 15.66 12.37 10.79
N PHE A 386 16.91 12.75 11.04
CA PHE A 386 17.90 11.78 11.52
C PHE A 386 17.84 11.55 13.05
N ASP A 387 16.93 12.24 13.73
CA ASP A 387 16.68 12.12 15.16
C ASP A 387 15.72 10.96 15.46
N ARG A 388 16.00 10.24 16.53
CA ARG A 388 15.11 9.16 17.00
C ARG A 388 13.98 9.72 17.87
N ARG A 389 12.76 9.39 17.53
CA ARG A 389 11.59 9.60 18.38
C ARG A 389 11.60 8.56 19.52
N GLN A 390 11.16 8.96 20.72
CA GLN A 390 11.01 8.07 21.87
C GLN A 390 9.80 7.12 21.72
N GLN A 391 9.65 6.52 20.56
CA GLN A 391 8.53 5.62 20.22
C GLN A 391 9.05 4.36 19.53
N ASN A 392 8.55 3.20 20.00
CA ASN A 392 8.82 1.90 19.38
C ASN A 392 7.52 1.26 18.93
N VAL A 393 7.52 0.67 17.74
CA VAL A 393 6.37 -0.03 17.18
C VAL A 393 6.77 -1.46 16.84
N TYR A 394 6.01 -2.42 17.34
CA TYR A 394 6.18 -3.85 17.09
C TYR A 394 4.98 -4.30 16.29
N LEU A 395 5.18 -5.04 15.19
CA LEU A 395 4.10 -5.53 14.34
C LEU A 395 4.35 -6.98 13.95
N PHE A 396 3.27 -7.74 13.96
CA PHE A 396 3.22 -9.07 13.38
C PHE A 396 2.02 -9.15 12.44
N ASN A 397 2.26 -9.55 11.19
CA ASN A 397 1.24 -9.82 10.20
C ASN A 397 1.32 -11.26 9.74
N LEU A 398 0.19 -11.93 9.64
CA LEU A 398 0.05 -13.22 9.00
C LEU A 398 -1.04 -13.12 7.94
N TYR A 399 -0.66 -13.36 6.69
CA TYR A 399 -1.57 -13.39 5.55
C TYR A 399 -1.87 -14.83 5.17
N ARG A 400 -3.11 -15.12 4.84
CA ARG A 400 -3.54 -16.36 4.23
C ARG A 400 -4.21 -16.08 2.90
N GLN A 401 -3.54 -16.47 1.82
CA GLN A 401 -4.13 -16.43 0.48
C GLN A 401 -5.20 -17.51 0.34
N ASP A 402 -6.20 -17.25 -0.49
CA ASP A 402 -7.35 -18.14 -0.72
C ASP A 402 -8.03 -18.55 0.60
N PHE A 403 -8.28 -17.56 1.49
CA PHE A 403 -8.75 -17.79 2.87
C PHE A 403 -10.13 -18.46 2.93
N VAL A 404 -11.10 -17.90 2.22
CA VAL A 404 -12.48 -18.43 2.13
C VAL A 404 -12.71 -19.02 0.74
N ARG A 405 -12.18 -18.34 -0.26
CA ARG A 405 -12.30 -18.67 -1.66
C ARG A 405 -11.05 -18.23 -2.40
N GLN A 406 -10.78 -18.83 -3.56
CA GLN A 406 -9.68 -18.43 -4.42
C GLN A 406 -9.79 -16.93 -4.79
N GLY A 407 -8.67 -16.19 -4.65
CA GLY A 407 -8.61 -14.76 -4.87
C GLY A 407 -9.09 -13.89 -3.71
N PHE A 408 -9.35 -14.47 -2.52
CA PHE A 408 -9.72 -13.74 -1.31
C PHE A 408 -8.68 -13.97 -0.20
N THR A 409 -8.04 -12.92 0.26
CA THR A 409 -6.95 -12.96 1.24
C THR A 409 -7.43 -12.50 2.60
N GLY A 410 -7.13 -13.27 3.64
CA GLY A 410 -7.30 -12.89 5.04
C GLY A 410 -5.97 -12.48 5.68
N GLN A 411 -6.00 -11.52 6.59
CA GLN A 411 -4.83 -11.04 7.32
C GLN A 411 -5.15 -10.88 8.80
N LEU A 412 -4.30 -11.46 9.65
CA LEU A 412 -4.23 -11.18 11.09
C LEU A 412 -3.10 -10.17 11.31
N THR A 413 -3.39 -9.11 12.06
CA THR A 413 -2.40 -8.09 12.47
C THR A 413 -2.37 -8.00 13.99
N LEU A 414 -1.18 -8.11 14.57
CA LEU A 414 -0.92 -7.77 15.97
C LEU A 414 0.07 -6.61 15.97
N ALA A 415 -0.23 -5.53 16.69
CA ALA A 415 0.67 -4.41 16.81
C ALA A 415 0.77 -3.94 18.27
N PHE A 416 1.92 -3.41 18.64
CA PHE A 416 2.12 -2.77 19.92
C PHE A 416 2.89 -1.47 19.74
N ASN A 417 2.31 -0.37 20.21
CA ASN A 417 2.89 0.96 20.23
C ASN A 417 3.35 1.32 21.65
N ASP A 418 4.65 1.58 21.82
CA ASP A 418 5.27 2.08 23.06
C ASP A 418 5.77 3.50 22.82
N ASP A 419 4.89 4.49 22.94
CA ASP A 419 5.22 5.92 22.81
C ASP A 419 5.53 6.50 24.18
N ARG A 420 6.81 6.83 24.40
CA ARG A 420 7.35 7.24 25.70
C ARG A 420 7.21 8.74 25.91
N ARG A 421 7.41 9.16 27.14
CA ARG A 421 7.41 10.58 27.54
C ARG A 421 8.48 11.35 26.78
N SER A 422 8.08 12.41 26.08
CA SER A 422 8.99 13.31 25.37
C SER A 422 8.36 14.67 25.16
N VAL A 423 9.18 15.65 24.80
CA VAL A 423 8.76 17.01 24.44
C VAL A 423 9.26 17.28 23.05
N GLU A 424 8.38 17.74 22.17
CA GLU A 424 8.72 18.11 20.80
C GLU A 424 8.03 19.42 20.43
N TYR A 425 8.83 20.35 19.93
CA TYR A 425 8.35 21.55 19.24
C TYR A 425 8.56 21.35 17.74
N ASP A 426 7.54 21.65 16.99
CA ASP A 426 7.66 21.58 15.55
C ASP A 426 8.58 22.69 15.00
N ARG A 427 8.92 22.60 13.71
CA ARG A 427 9.81 23.58 13.04
C ARG A 427 9.20 24.98 13.01
N ASN A 428 7.89 25.10 13.15
CA ASN A 428 7.16 26.35 13.15
C ASN A 428 7.00 26.96 14.56
N GLY A 429 7.52 26.26 15.59
CA GLY A 429 7.54 26.69 16.99
C GLY A 429 6.33 26.28 17.81
N PHE A 430 5.43 25.46 17.28
CA PHE A 430 4.29 24.90 18.04
C PHE A 430 4.72 23.71 18.89
N LEU A 431 4.23 23.63 20.14
CA LEU A 431 4.39 22.44 20.97
C LEU A 431 3.45 21.35 20.44
N VAL A 432 4.00 20.26 19.91
CA VAL A 432 3.24 19.17 19.30
C VAL A 432 3.23 17.88 20.14
N ARG A 433 4.16 17.76 21.09
CA ARG A 433 4.19 16.65 22.02
C ARG A 433 4.74 17.11 23.39
N PRO A 434 3.93 17.05 24.46
CA PRO A 434 2.48 16.70 24.45
C PRO A 434 1.65 17.74 23.73
N ALA A 435 0.41 17.37 23.35
CA ALA A 435 -0.54 18.31 22.78
C ALA A 435 -0.83 19.44 23.77
N LEU A 436 -0.84 20.70 23.30
CA LEU A 436 -1.08 21.89 24.13
C LEU A 436 -2.59 22.08 24.36
N VAL A 437 -3.19 21.14 25.08
CA VAL A 437 -4.57 21.17 25.53
C VAL A 437 -4.66 20.63 26.96
N GLY A 438 -5.47 21.23 27.82
CA GLY A 438 -5.64 20.76 29.19
C GLY A 438 -4.31 20.64 29.96
N ASP A 439 -4.02 19.47 30.49
CA ASP A 439 -2.80 19.17 31.25
C ASP A 439 -1.64 18.72 30.34
N ALA A 440 -0.96 19.65 29.70
CA ALA A 440 0.10 19.41 28.73
C ALA A 440 1.44 18.96 29.38
N ARG A 441 1.40 17.89 30.19
CA ARG A 441 2.60 17.25 30.76
C ARG A 441 3.06 16.05 29.92
N PRO A 442 4.37 15.83 29.74
CA PRO A 442 4.88 14.66 29.05
C PRO A 442 4.39 13.35 29.68
N HIS A 443 3.83 12.46 28.89
CA HIS A 443 3.24 11.19 29.33
C HIS A 443 3.58 10.07 28.34
N ALA A 444 3.39 8.83 28.74
CA ALA A 444 3.57 7.68 27.86
C ALA A 444 2.22 7.07 27.47
N VAL A 445 2.12 6.66 26.21
CA VAL A 445 0.96 5.97 25.62
C VAL A 445 1.39 4.59 25.15
N LYS A 446 0.82 3.52 25.74
CA LYS A 446 1.16 2.13 25.42
C LYS A 446 -0.09 1.38 25.02
N VAL A 447 -0.19 0.99 23.75
CA VAL A 447 -1.40 0.40 23.20
C VAL A 447 -1.06 -0.79 22.30
N GLY A 448 -1.74 -1.91 22.55
CA GLY A 448 -1.76 -3.08 21.70
C GLY A 448 -2.98 -3.06 20.77
N TYR A 449 -2.80 -3.50 19.55
CA TYR A 449 -3.85 -3.59 18.54
C TYR A 449 -3.97 -5.03 18.04
N LEU A 450 -5.21 -5.51 17.94
CA LEU A 450 -5.57 -6.76 17.27
C LEU A 450 -6.39 -6.40 16.04
N GLY A 451 -5.90 -6.75 14.85
CA GLY A 451 -6.52 -6.47 13.56
C GLY A 451 -6.90 -7.74 12.79
N LEU A 452 -8.06 -7.72 12.18
CA LEU A 452 -8.53 -8.71 11.22
C LEU A 452 -8.88 -7.97 9.93
N ASN A 453 -8.15 -8.28 8.85
CA ASN A 453 -8.30 -7.59 7.58
C ASN A 453 -8.55 -8.60 6.47
N THR A 454 -9.33 -8.22 5.47
CA THR A 454 -9.57 -9.04 4.28
C THR A 454 -9.53 -8.19 3.04
N ASP A 455 -9.08 -8.76 1.93
CA ASP A 455 -9.09 -8.12 0.61
C ASP A 455 -9.19 -9.18 -0.49
N GLY A 456 -9.98 -8.90 -1.53
CA GLY A 456 -10.11 -9.79 -2.67
C GLY A 456 -11.49 -9.74 -3.32
N HIS A 457 -11.83 -10.80 -4.06
CA HIS A 457 -13.08 -10.87 -4.78
C HIS A 457 -13.88 -12.15 -4.45
N LEU A 458 -15.19 -11.99 -4.40
CA LEU A 458 -16.19 -13.06 -4.24
C LEU A 458 -17.08 -13.06 -5.48
N GLY A 459 -16.67 -13.78 -6.52
CA GLY A 459 -17.29 -13.68 -7.83
C GLY A 459 -17.05 -12.33 -8.49
N ARG A 460 -18.10 -11.53 -8.73
CA ARG A 460 -18.00 -10.16 -9.29
C ARG A 460 -17.86 -9.06 -8.24
N LEU A 461 -18.05 -9.39 -6.96
CA LEU A 461 -17.95 -8.45 -5.87
C LEU A 461 -16.50 -8.39 -5.38
N ASN A 462 -15.85 -7.26 -5.50
CA ASN A 462 -14.61 -6.96 -4.78
C ASN A 462 -14.99 -6.52 -3.37
N LEU A 463 -14.36 -7.11 -2.37
CA LEU A 463 -14.66 -6.85 -0.97
C LEU A 463 -13.36 -6.64 -0.19
N THR A 464 -13.26 -5.52 0.50
CA THR A 464 -12.22 -5.24 1.48
C THR A 464 -12.87 -4.98 2.82
N SER A 465 -12.35 -5.56 3.90
CA SER A 465 -12.79 -5.24 5.26
C SER A 465 -11.63 -5.17 6.23
N SER A 466 -11.79 -4.36 7.28
CA SER A 466 -10.83 -4.22 8.36
C SER A 466 -11.55 -4.03 9.68
N TYR A 467 -11.06 -4.70 10.72
CA TYR A 467 -11.48 -4.51 12.09
C TYR A 467 -10.26 -4.41 12.98
N TYR A 468 -10.22 -3.42 13.87
CA TYR A 468 -9.18 -3.25 14.88
C TYR A 468 -9.76 -3.06 16.26
N LEU A 469 -9.21 -3.77 17.22
CA LEU A 469 -9.42 -3.57 18.66
C LEU A 469 -8.13 -3.00 19.26
N ALA A 470 -8.22 -1.86 19.95
CA ALA A 470 -7.13 -1.20 20.64
C ALA A 470 -7.30 -1.33 22.16
N LEU A 471 -6.30 -1.85 22.83
CA LEU A 471 -6.26 -2.07 24.27
C LEU A 471 -4.94 -1.55 24.85
N GLY A 472 -5.00 -0.73 25.91
CA GLY A 472 -3.76 -0.17 26.45
C GLY A 472 -3.97 0.78 27.62
N ARG A 473 -3.00 1.68 27.76
CA ARG A 473 -2.97 2.70 28.81
C ARG A 473 -2.30 3.96 28.33
N ASP A 474 -2.92 5.09 28.62
CA ASP A 474 -2.34 6.40 28.62
C ASP A 474 -2.00 6.78 30.07
N GLU A 475 -0.76 7.15 30.36
CA GLU A 475 -0.34 7.48 31.72
C GLU A 475 -1.00 8.78 32.22
N ARG A 476 -1.28 9.70 31.30
CA ARG A 476 -1.89 10.99 31.62
C ARG A 476 -2.43 11.65 30.37
N ASN A 477 -3.66 11.39 30.02
CA ASN A 477 -4.27 12.07 28.88
C ASN A 477 -4.39 13.58 29.15
N PRO A 478 -3.96 14.45 28.22
CA PRO A 478 -4.00 15.89 28.41
C PRO A 478 -5.43 16.44 28.68
N LEU A 479 -6.44 15.92 27.99
CA LEU A 479 -7.83 16.33 28.18
C LEU A 479 -8.39 15.82 29.50
N ALA A 480 -8.18 14.54 29.81
CA ALA A 480 -8.67 13.94 31.04
C ALA A 480 -7.90 14.42 32.30
N GLY A 481 -6.68 14.93 32.15
CA GLY A 481 -5.80 15.32 33.26
C GLY A 481 -5.37 14.16 34.15
N ARG A 482 -5.58 12.91 33.74
CA ARG A 482 -5.37 11.69 34.55
C ARG A 482 -5.00 10.48 33.68
N ALA A 483 -4.56 9.41 34.35
CA ALA A 483 -4.31 8.14 33.68
C ALA A 483 -5.62 7.47 33.23
N GLN A 484 -5.58 6.89 32.02
CA GLN A 484 -6.73 6.21 31.42
C GLN A 484 -6.35 4.83 30.89
N ARG A 485 -7.28 3.88 30.96
CA ARG A 485 -7.22 2.60 30.25
C ARG A 485 -7.84 2.81 28.86
N VAL A 486 -7.12 2.42 27.83
CA VAL A 486 -7.60 2.47 26.44
C VAL A 486 -8.40 1.21 26.12
N ARG A 487 -9.61 1.39 25.58
CA ARG A 487 -10.46 0.31 25.06
C ARG A 487 -11.29 0.85 23.90
N ALA A 488 -10.74 0.76 22.70
CA ALA A 488 -11.33 1.38 21.52
C ALA A 488 -11.38 0.41 20.33
N GLN A 489 -12.22 0.69 19.35
CA GLN A 489 -12.38 -0.19 18.19
C GLN A 489 -12.70 0.60 16.92
N MET A 490 -12.33 0.00 15.78
CA MET A 490 -12.61 0.51 14.44
C MET A 490 -13.05 -0.62 13.53
N ALA A 491 -13.97 -0.32 12.60
CA ALA A 491 -14.39 -1.22 11.54
C ALA A 491 -14.52 -0.44 10.21
N ALA A 492 -14.09 -1.06 9.13
CA ALA A 492 -14.24 -0.54 7.77
C ALA A 492 -14.62 -1.66 6.82
N ALA A 493 -15.49 -1.37 5.85
CA ALA A 493 -15.82 -2.30 4.78
C ALA A 493 -16.10 -1.52 3.48
N GLU A 494 -15.59 -2.03 2.37
CA GLU A 494 -15.86 -1.52 1.03
C GLU A 494 -16.20 -2.67 0.10
N GLY A 495 -17.34 -2.56 -0.57
CA GLY A 495 -17.75 -3.43 -1.66
C GLY A 495 -17.72 -2.68 -2.99
N SER A 496 -17.23 -3.31 -4.06
CA SER A 496 -17.29 -2.73 -5.40
C SER A 496 -17.59 -3.78 -6.47
N VAL A 497 -18.22 -3.30 -7.55
CA VAL A 497 -18.54 -4.12 -8.72
C VAL A 497 -18.02 -3.43 -9.96
N ASP A 498 -17.27 -4.18 -10.76
CA ASP A 498 -16.76 -3.72 -12.05
C ASP A 498 -17.75 -4.06 -13.15
N ARG A 499 -18.10 -3.07 -13.97
CA ARG A 499 -18.92 -3.23 -15.17
C ARG A 499 -18.29 -2.43 -16.31
N ASP A 500 -17.64 -3.12 -17.21
CA ASP A 500 -16.92 -2.56 -18.35
C ASP A 500 -15.89 -1.49 -17.87
N PHE A 501 -16.09 -0.23 -18.28
CA PHE A 501 -15.25 0.90 -17.92
C PHE A 501 -15.60 1.55 -16.57
N LEU A 502 -16.66 1.07 -15.90
CA LEU A 502 -17.20 1.67 -14.68
C LEU A 502 -17.05 0.71 -13.49
N ARG A 503 -16.51 1.22 -12.38
CA ARG A 503 -16.53 0.58 -11.06
C ARG A 503 -17.44 1.37 -10.14
N LEU A 504 -18.45 0.70 -9.58
CA LEU A 504 -19.29 1.27 -8.53
C LEU A 504 -18.84 0.76 -7.17
N ARG A 505 -18.75 1.66 -6.19
CA ARG A 505 -18.26 1.38 -4.83
C ARG A 505 -19.27 1.84 -3.78
N ALA A 506 -19.38 1.08 -2.70
CA ALA A 506 -20.06 1.48 -1.48
C ALA A 506 -19.16 1.12 -0.29
N SER A 507 -18.97 2.06 0.64
CA SER A 507 -18.09 1.87 1.78
C SER A 507 -18.74 2.36 3.06
N ALA A 508 -18.40 1.72 4.19
CA ALA A 508 -18.77 2.13 5.51
C ALA A 508 -17.54 2.13 6.42
N PHE A 509 -17.42 3.15 7.27
CA PHE A 509 -16.36 3.28 8.25
C PHE A 509 -16.95 3.64 9.60
N PHE A 510 -16.46 3.00 10.65
CA PHE A 510 -16.80 3.24 12.04
C PHE A 510 -15.53 3.32 12.88
N ALA A 511 -15.39 4.35 13.68
CA ALA A 511 -14.44 4.45 14.78
C ALA A 511 -15.16 4.85 16.05
N SER A 512 -14.91 4.14 17.15
CA SER A 512 -15.50 4.45 18.45
C SER A 512 -15.02 5.81 18.94
N GLY A 513 -15.90 6.55 19.63
CA GLY A 513 -15.62 7.81 20.30
C GLY A 513 -15.69 7.67 21.81
N ASP A 514 -15.13 8.63 22.52
CA ASP A 514 -15.15 8.67 23.98
C ASP A 514 -16.39 9.42 24.47
N LYS A 515 -17.13 8.77 25.39
CA LYS A 515 -18.37 9.32 25.96
C LYS A 515 -18.16 10.13 27.23
N ASN A 516 -17.01 9.98 27.89
CA ASN A 516 -16.70 10.66 29.14
C ASN A 516 -15.21 11.00 29.21
N PRO A 517 -14.82 12.17 28.68
CA PRO A 517 -13.42 12.57 28.54
C PRO A 517 -12.66 12.67 29.87
N THR A 518 -13.36 12.73 31.02
CA THR A 518 -12.77 12.93 32.35
C THR A 518 -12.66 11.68 33.20
N ASP A 519 -13.18 10.53 32.75
CA ASP A 519 -13.11 9.28 33.50
C ASP A 519 -11.78 8.53 33.31
N GLY A 520 -11.67 7.32 33.85
CA GLY A 520 -10.46 6.50 33.78
C GLY A 520 -10.38 5.57 32.56
N VAL A 521 -11.26 5.73 31.54
CA VAL A 521 -11.35 4.85 30.37
C VAL A 521 -11.51 5.67 29.10
N ALA A 522 -10.53 5.61 28.22
CA ALA A 522 -10.58 6.25 26.89
C ALA A 522 -11.10 5.25 25.86
N THR A 523 -12.19 5.60 25.19
CA THR A 523 -12.88 4.73 24.22
C THR A 523 -12.86 5.21 22.78
N GLY A 524 -12.27 6.37 22.47
CA GLY A 524 -12.11 6.90 21.12
C GLY A 524 -10.97 6.18 20.39
N PHE A 525 -11.24 5.59 19.24
CA PHE A 525 -10.20 4.88 18.47
C PHE A 525 -9.22 5.89 17.84
N ASP A 526 -7.94 5.55 17.96
CA ASP A 526 -6.85 6.22 17.26
C ASP A 526 -5.83 5.19 16.74
N ALA A 527 -5.23 5.49 15.59
CA ALA A 527 -4.24 4.66 14.94
C ALA A 527 -2.81 5.00 15.41
N ILE A 528 -1.80 4.25 14.98
CA ILE A 528 -0.40 4.59 15.23
C ILE A 528 0.02 5.72 14.30
N LEU A 529 -0.04 5.47 12.98
CA LEU A 529 0.25 6.42 11.91
C LEU A 529 -0.47 5.96 10.64
N ASP A 530 -1.73 6.34 10.51
CA ASP A 530 -2.59 5.94 9.40
C ASP A 530 -2.33 6.77 8.13
N ASP A 531 -2.57 6.17 6.96
CA ASP A 531 -2.65 6.84 5.65
C ASP A 531 -3.65 6.10 4.77
N PRO A 532 -4.96 6.17 5.09
CA PRO A 532 -5.94 5.29 4.51
C PRO A 532 -6.32 5.69 3.09
N ASN A 533 -6.15 4.75 2.15
CA ASN A 533 -6.77 4.86 0.83
C ASN A 533 -8.20 4.31 0.87
N PHE A 534 -9.12 5.12 1.41
CA PHE A 534 -10.50 4.74 1.68
C PHE A 534 -11.44 5.95 1.53
N VAL A 535 -12.75 5.74 1.32
CA VAL A 535 -13.81 6.78 1.21
C VAL A 535 -13.44 7.95 0.29
N GLY A 536 -12.83 7.64 -0.85
CA GLY A 536 -12.38 8.63 -1.84
C GLY A 536 -10.89 8.98 -1.76
N GLY A 537 -10.17 8.55 -0.72
CA GLY A 537 -8.73 8.71 -0.56
C GLY A 537 -8.27 10.15 -0.78
N GLN A 538 -7.26 10.34 -1.63
CA GLN A 538 -6.69 11.66 -1.92
C GLN A 538 -7.68 12.67 -2.55
N PHE A 539 -8.81 12.24 -3.09
CA PHE A 539 -9.81 13.13 -3.67
C PHE A 539 -10.86 13.60 -2.67
N SER A 540 -11.07 12.90 -1.54
CA SER A 540 -11.97 13.30 -0.47
C SER A 540 -11.46 14.55 0.25
N PHE A 541 -12.34 15.52 0.52
CA PHE A 541 -11.99 16.69 1.32
C PHE A 541 -11.60 16.27 2.74
N TRP A 542 -12.43 15.44 3.37
CA TRP A 542 -12.25 15.01 4.75
C TRP A 542 -10.96 14.20 4.96
N ASN A 543 -10.65 13.28 4.06
CA ASN A 543 -9.44 12.45 4.18
C ASN A 543 -8.17 13.25 3.86
N ARG A 544 -8.20 14.06 2.79
CA ARG A 544 -7.01 14.78 2.32
C ARG A 544 -6.64 15.98 3.19
N VAL A 545 -7.64 16.78 3.55
CA VAL A 545 -7.43 18.12 4.14
C VAL A 545 -7.47 18.05 5.65
N GLY A 546 -6.37 18.41 6.30
CA GLY A 546 -6.37 18.62 7.75
C GLY A 546 -7.26 19.80 8.11
N ILE A 547 -8.08 19.62 9.14
CA ILE A 547 -9.00 20.67 9.64
C ILE A 547 -8.54 21.08 11.04
N PRO A 548 -7.96 22.28 11.22
CA PRO A 548 -7.57 22.79 12.52
C PRO A 548 -8.78 22.99 13.43
N LEU A 549 -8.61 22.73 14.73
CA LEU A 549 -9.65 22.91 15.73
C LEU A 549 -9.36 24.10 16.66
N ALA A 550 -8.10 24.25 17.06
CA ALA A 550 -7.68 25.29 18.00
C ALA A 550 -6.36 25.93 17.58
N GLY A 551 -6.07 27.13 18.06
CA GLY A 551 -4.82 27.86 17.80
C GLY A 551 -3.57 27.23 18.42
N THR A 552 -3.73 26.14 19.17
CA THR A 552 -2.66 25.36 19.79
C THR A 552 -2.13 24.22 18.91
N SER A 553 -2.31 24.27 17.60
CA SER A 553 -2.04 23.24 16.60
C SER A 553 -2.91 21.99 16.65
N VAL A 554 -3.80 21.84 17.63
CA VAL A 554 -4.71 20.68 17.69
C VAL A 554 -5.71 20.72 16.53
N GLY A 555 -5.74 19.64 15.75
CA GLY A 555 -6.64 19.46 14.63
C GLY A 555 -7.88 18.66 15.00
N LEU A 556 -9.01 18.96 14.37
CA LEU A 556 -10.17 18.08 14.37
C LEU A 556 -9.84 16.77 13.65
N VAL A 557 -9.27 16.88 12.46
CA VAL A 557 -8.75 15.76 11.67
C VAL A 557 -7.39 16.14 11.08
N GLN A 558 -6.49 15.19 11.01
CA GLN A 558 -5.16 15.39 10.44
C GLN A 558 -5.16 15.13 8.92
N PRO A 559 -4.21 15.70 8.14
CA PRO A 559 -4.09 15.41 6.71
C PRO A 559 -3.89 13.91 6.45
N ASN A 560 -4.51 13.39 5.40
CA ASN A 560 -4.49 11.97 5.03
C ASN A 560 -4.91 11.04 6.18
N SER A 561 -5.95 11.42 6.90
CA SER A 561 -6.58 10.60 7.94
C SER A 561 -8.09 10.74 7.87
N VAL A 562 -8.81 9.68 8.19
CA VAL A 562 -10.28 9.72 8.33
C VAL A 562 -10.73 9.96 9.78
N LEU A 563 -9.80 9.85 10.74
CA LEU A 563 -10.07 9.87 12.17
C LEU A 563 -10.05 11.30 12.76
N PRO A 564 -11.10 11.74 13.44
CA PRO A 564 -11.10 13.02 14.18
C PRO A 564 -10.41 12.84 15.55
N THR A 565 -9.08 12.72 15.55
CA THR A 565 -8.31 12.27 16.70
C THR A 565 -8.01 13.34 17.73
N LEU A 566 -8.20 14.61 17.41
CA LEU A 566 -7.82 15.75 18.24
C LEU A 566 -6.33 15.77 18.59
N ARG A 567 -5.47 15.26 17.70
CA ARG A 567 -4.01 15.32 17.83
C ARG A 567 -3.49 16.72 17.50
N SER A 568 -2.36 17.07 18.07
CA SER A 568 -1.58 18.25 17.70
C SER A 568 -0.89 18.12 16.35
N SER A 569 -0.42 16.90 16.02
CA SER A 569 0.21 16.54 14.75
C SER A 569 0.06 15.04 14.52
N LYS A 570 -0.18 14.64 13.28
CA LYS A 570 -0.26 13.22 12.91
C LYS A 570 1.06 12.51 13.13
N THR A 571 2.15 13.12 12.66
CA THR A 571 3.47 12.50 12.59
C THR A 571 4.33 12.76 13.83
N GLN A 572 4.18 13.89 14.50
CA GLN A 572 4.99 14.30 15.64
C GLN A 572 4.24 14.23 16.98
N GLY A 573 2.90 14.30 16.96
CA GLY A 573 2.04 14.20 18.16
C GLY A 573 1.82 12.76 18.61
N GLN A 574 1.32 12.60 19.83
CA GLN A 574 0.96 11.29 20.39
C GLN A 574 -0.46 10.88 20.02
N ALA A 575 -0.72 9.57 20.04
CA ALA A 575 -2.07 9.04 19.87
C ALA A 575 -2.99 9.51 21.00
N ASN A 576 -4.22 9.88 20.65
CA ASN A 576 -5.20 10.39 21.61
C ASN A 576 -6.52 9.60 21.50
N PHE A 577 -6.84 8.87 22.55
CA PHE A 577 -8.03 8.03 22.65
C PHE A 577 -9.23 8.74 23.32
N VAL A 578 -9.08 10.02 23.69
CA VAL A 578 -10.16 10.91 24.10
C VAL A 578 -10.57 11.73 22.90
N ASN A 579 -11.30 11.14 21.98
CA ASN A 579 -11.70 11.74 20.72
C ASN A 579 -13.15 11.38 20.36
N PRO A 580 -13.79 12.11 19.44
CA PRO A 580 -15.20 11.92 19.15
C PRO A 580 -15.52 10.65 18.35
N GLY A 581 -14.54 9.98 17.74
CA GLY A 581 -14.80 8.92 16.78
C GLY A 581 -15.67 9.38 15.62
N ILE A 582 -15.91 8.51 14.64
CA ILE A 582 -16.62 8.86 13.41
C ILE A 582 -17.40 7.69 12.83
N VAL A 583 -18.49 8.01 12.13
CA VAL A 583 -19.22 7.12 11.24
C VAL A 583 -19.25 7.74 9.85
N ILE A 584 -18.83 7.00 8.84
CA ILE A 584 -18.85 7.44 7.43
C ILE A 584 -19.62 6.44 6.60
N ALA A 585 -20.53 6.93 5.76
CA ALA A 585 -21.14 6.17 4.68
C ALA A 585 -20.69 6.80 3.34
N ASN A 586 -20.19 5.98 2.42
CA ASN A 586 -19.66 6.42 1.14
C ASN A 586 -20.37 5.71 -0.01
N ALA A 587 -20.60 6.44 -1.10
CA ALA A 587 -20.87 5.91 -2.41
C ALA A 587 -19.89 6.55 -3.41
N GLY A 588 -19.32 5.73 -4.30
CA GLY A 588 -18.33 6.18 -5.26
C GLY A 588 -18.46 5.50 -6.60
N ALA A 589 -17.93 6.16 -7.63
CA ALA A 589 -17.82 5.62 -8.96
C ALA A 589 -16.46 5.99 -9.57
N ASP A 590 -15.80 5.01 -10.18
CA ASP A 590 -14.57 5.19 -10.95
C ASP A 590 -14.88 4.84 -12.41
N ALA A 591 -14.55 5.71 -13.34
CA ALA A 591 -14.78 5.52 -14.76
C ALA A 591 -13.46 5.64 -15.54
N GLU A 592 -13.07 4.60 -16.25
CA GLU A 592 -11.99 4.63 -17.23
C GLU A 592 -12.52 5.26 -18.53
N VAL A 593 -12.67 6.60 -18.54
CA VAL A 593 -13.29 7.37 -19.63
C VAL A 593 -12.55 7.16 -20.96
N THR A 594 -11.24 7.06 -20.89
CA THR A 594 -10.37 6.62 -21.98
C THR A 594 -9.20 5.82 -21.37
N GLN A 595 -8.39 5.18 -22.20
CA GLN A 595 -7.17 4.50 -21.73
C GLN A 595 -6.19 5.43 -21.00
N ARG A 596 -6.29 6.74 -21.20
CA ARG A 596 -5.43 7.77 -20.59
C ARG A 596 -6.08 8.50 -19.44
N VAL A 597 -7.40 8.50 -19.36
CA VAL A 597 -8.17 9.34 -18.44
C VAL A 597 -9.07 8.46 -17.57
N LYS A 598 -8.85 8.52 -16.28
CA LYS A 598 -9.74 7.96 -15.26
C LYS A 598 -10.41 9.09 -14.49
N ALA A 599 -11.73 9.06 -14.39
CA ALA A 599 -12.50 9.94 -13.52
C ALA A 599 -12.92 9.19 -12.26
N VAL A 600 -12.92 9.88 -11.12
CA VAL A 600 -13.30 9.35 -9.80
C VAL A 600 -14.31 10.29 -9.17
N PHE A 601 -15.43 9.76 -8.73
CA PHE A 601 -16.47 10.51 -8.04
C PHE A 601 -16.78 9.86 -6.70
N ASN A 602 -16.93 10.66 -5.62
CA ASN A 602 -17.30 10.18 -4.29
C ASN A 602 -18.27 11.11 -3.60
N VAL A 603 -19.14 10.50 -2.82
CA VAL A 603 -20.07 11.16 -1.88
C VAL A 603 -19.91 10.49 -0.53
N ASN A 604 -19.53 11.26 0.49
CA ASN A 604 -19.40 10.81 1.86
C ASN A 604 -20.41 11.52 2.75
N TYR A 605 -21.15 10.78 3.54
CA TYR A 605 -21.91 11.30 4.67
C TYR A 605 -21.09 11.06 5.95
N LEU A 606 -20.81 12.13 6.69
CA LEU A 606 -19.92 12.14 7.84
C LEU A 606 -20.69 12.50 9.12
N ARG A 607 -20.45 11.73 10.18
CA ARG A 607 -21.08 11.94 11.48
C ARG A 607 -20.13 11.57 12.62
N PHE A 608 -20.01 12.41 13.65
CA PHE A 608 -19.34 12.03 14.90
C PHE A 608 -20.05 10.85 15.56
N GLN A 609 -19.28 9.92 16.08
CA GLN A 609 -19.85 8.82 16.89
C GLN A 609 -20.28 9.34 18.27
N ARG A 610 -19.46 10.24 18.84
CA ARG A 610 -19.67 10.97 20.10
C ARG A 610 -19.28 12.43 19.92
N THR A 611 -19.71 13.30 20.85
CA THR A 611 -19.36 14.74 20.83
C THR A 611 -18.83 15.23 22.17
N GLU A 612 -18.89 14.41 23.20
CA GLU A 612 -18.55 14.76 24.58
C GLU A 612 -17.09 15.22 24.75
N SER A 613 -16.15 14.64 24.01
CA SER A 613 -14.74 15.09 23.99
C SER A 613 -14.56 16.46 23.34
N LEU A 614 -15.34 16.76 22.29
CA LEU A 614 -15.36 18.09 21.66
C LEU A 614 -16.00 19.13 22.58
N GLU A 615 -17.14 18.79 23.21
CA GLU A 615 -17.83 19.68 24.15
C GLU A 615 -16.93 20.04 25.32
N TYR A 616 -16.20 19.06 25.85
CA TYR A 616 -15.24 19.28 26.92
C TYR A 616 -14.06 20.15 26.50
N LEU A 617 -13.42 19.84 25.34
CA LEU A 617 -12.29 20.60 24.83
C LEU A 617 -12.64 22.06 24.53
N LEU A 618 -13.81 22.29 23.94
CA LEU A 618 -14.26 23.62 23.51
C LEU A 618 -15.02 24.37 24.59
N HIS A 619 -15.23 23.77 25.77
CA HIS A 619 -16.07 24.31 26.84
C HIS A 619 -17.47 24.74 26.34
N GLN A 620 -18.03 23.93 25.44
CA GLN A 620 -19.30 24.23 24.75
C GLN A 620 -20.19 22.97 24.77
N GLY A 621 -21.37 23.05 25.40
CA GLY A 621 -22.35 21.96 25.38
C GLY A 621 -23.25 21.97 24.14
N GLY A 622 -23.85 20.81 23.84
CA GLY A 622 -24.88 20.69 22.83
C GLY A 622 -24.37 20.60 21.39
N ILE A 623 -23.13 20.15 21.17
CA ILE A 623 -22.60 19.91 19.83
C ILE A 623 -23.31 18.72 19.19
N ARG A 624 -23.92 18.94 18.03
CA ARG A 624 -24.65 17.92 17.29
C ARG A 624 -23.66 16.99 16.52
N LYS A 625 -24.11 15.79 16.19
CA LYS A 625 -23.22 14.76 15.62
C LYS A 625 -22.98 14.90 14.13
N GLU A 626 -23.78 15.64 13.38
CA GLU A 626 -23.68 15.75 11.93
C GLU A 626 -22.48 16.61 11.52
N ILE A 627 -21.45 15.98 10.89
CA ILE A 627 -20.29 16.68 10.32
C ILE A 627 -20.69 17.30 8.98
N GLY A 628 -21.34 16.53 8.10
CA GLY A 628 -21.83 17.02 6.82
C GLY A 628 -21.63 16.06 5.66
N TRP A 629 -21.64 16.62 4.45
CA TRP A 629 -21.47 15.89 3.19
C TRP A 629 -20.17 16.32 2.52
N ASP A 630 -19.31 15.35 2.22
CA ASP A 630 -18.10 15.53 1.43
C ASP A 630 -18.34 14.99 0.01
N LEU A 631 -18.21 15.88 -0.96
CA LEU A 631 -18.37 15.58 -2.37
C LEU A 631 -17.04 15.79 -3.07
N SER A 632 -16.59 14.83 -3.89
CA SER A 632 -15.32 14.94 -4.59
C SER A 632 -15.38 14.41 -6.03
N LEU A 633 -14.63 15.11 -6.88
CA LEU A 633 -14.36 14.73 -8.26
C LEU A 633 -12.84 14.72 -8.48
N GLY A 634 -12.33 13.63 -9.00
CA GLY A 634 -10.93 13.47 -9.35
C GLY A 634 -10.75 13.06 -10.80
N VAL A 635 -9.66 13.49 -11.41
CA VAL A 635 -9.23 13.07 -12.75
C VAL A 635 -7.78 12.64 -12.66
N ALA A 636 -7.48 11.42 -13.05
CA ALA A 636 -6.12 10.92 -13.24
C ALA A 636 -5.85 10.80 -14.75
N TYR A 637 -4.77 11.42 -15.23
CA TYR A 637 -4.41 11.46 -16.64
C TYR A 637 -3.00 10.93 -16.87
N ARG A 638 -2.86 9.98 -17.77
CA ARG A 638 -1.60 9.37 -18.21
C ARG A 638 -1.34 9.71 -19.69
N PRO A 639 -0.70 10.86 -19.98
CA PRO A 639 -0.60 11.38 -21.35
C PRO A 639 0.10 10.43 -22.34
N LEU A 640 1.07 9.64 -21.83
CA LEU A 640 1.88 8.75 -22.67
C LEU A 640 1.42 7.27 -22.59
N LEU A 641 0.29 6.97 -21.97
CA LEU A 641 -0.18 5.59 -21.67
C LEU A 641 0.81 4.76 -20.83
N ILE A 642 1.77 5.40 -20.20
CA ILE A 642 2.77 4.80 -19.32
C ILE A 642 2.69 5.47 -17.95
N ASN A 643 3.22 4.83 -16.95
CA ASN A 643 3.20 5.35 -15.58
C ASN A 643 4.32 6.33 -15.27
N ASN A 644 5.19 6.65 -16.23
CA ASN A 644 6.29 7.61 -16.04
C ASN A 644 5.82 9.05 -15.92
N VAL A 645 4.67 9.38 -16.49
CA VAL A 645 4.04 10.69 -16.35
C VAL A 645 2.59 10.49 -15.94
N GLN A 646 2.27 10.94 -14.75
CA GLN A 646 0.93 10.88 -14.19
C GLN A 646 0.53 12.28 -13.73
N LEU A 647 -0.61 12.75 -14.17
CA LEU A 647 -1.21 14.00 -13.72
C LEU A 647 -2.51 13.68 -12.98
N ALA A 648 -2.73 14.34 -11.84
CA ALA A 648 -3.95 14.22 -11.08
C ALA A 648 -4.53 15.62 -10.80
N PHE A 649 -5.82 15.75 -10.99
CA PHE A 649 -6.58 16.96 -10.68
C PHE A 649 -7.74 16.58 -9.78
N GLY A 650 -7.95 17.32 -8.71
CA GLY A 650 -9.04 17.06 -7.79
C GLY A 650 -9.76 18.33 -7.37
N ALA A 651 -11.06 18.20 -7.25
CA ALA A 651 -11.95 19.19 -6.66
C ALA A 651 -12.81 18.51 -5.61
N SER A 652 -12.80 19.01 -4.39
CA SER A 652 -13.62 18.48 -3.31
C SER A 652 -14.24 19.58 -2.47
N THR A 653 -15.38 19.27 -1.87
CA THR A 653 -16.10 20.21 -1.02
C THR A 653 -16.77 19.50 0.15
N LEU A 654 -16.62 20.06 1.34
CA LEU A 654 -17.39 19.70 2.52
C LEU A 654 -18.52 20.72 2.72
N LYS A 655 -19.76 20.25 2.60
CA LYS A 655 -20.95 21.02 3.01
C LYS A 655 -21.15 20.81 4.51
N PRO A 656 -20.91 21.83 5.36
CA PRO A 656 -20.99 21.69 6.82
C PRO A 656 -22.37 21.27 7.30
N GLY A 657 -22.41 20.21 8.10
CA GLY A 657 -23.59 19.79 8.85
C GLY A 657 -23.76 20.61 10.13
N ARG A 658 -24.80 20.27 10.89
CA ARG A 658 -25.17 21.04 12.10
C ARG A 658 -24.08 20.96 13.17
N GLY A 659 -23.49 19.78 13.41
CA GLY A 659 -22.45 19.62 14.43
C GLY A 659 -21.14 20.32 14.05
N PHE A 660 -20.77 20.29 12.78
CA PHE A 660 -19.60 21.03 12.30
C PHE A 660 -19.80 22.55 12.47
N ARG A 661 -21.00 23.05 12.19
CA ARG A 661 -21.33 24.45 12.41
C ARG A 661 -21.33 24.83 13.89
N ASP A 662 -21.80 23.93 14.78
CA ASP A 662 -21.76 24.17 16.22
C ASP A 662 -20.31 24.36 16.72
N ILE A 663 -19.34 23.59 16.19
CA ILE A 663 -17.92 23.71 16.55
C ILE A 663 -17.32 25.05 16.10
N TYR A 664 -17.60 25.47 14.87
CA TYR A 664 -16.96 26.61 14.23
C TYR A 664 -17.84 27.87 14.21
N THR A 665 -18.94 27.86 14.94
CA THR A 665 -19.70 29.08 15.26
C THR A 665 -18.98 29.80 16.38
N ASP A 666 -18.84 31.12 16.24
CA ASP A 666 -18.23 31.94 17.25
C ASP A 666 -18.89 31.70 18.62
N ALA A 667 -18.10 31.46 19.66
CA ALA A 667 -18.54 31.21 21.04
C ALA A 667 -19.38 32.38 21.64
N SER A 668 -19.51 33.47 20.92
CA SER A 668 -20.31 34.63 21.28
C SER A 668 -21.82 34.36 21.47
N ARG A 669 -22.36 33.24 21.03
CA ARG A 669 -23.72 32.82 21.37
C ARG A 669 -23.93 32.55 22.86
N ASN A 670 -22.86 32.23 23.58
CA ASN A 670 -22.85 31.97 25.02
C ASN A 670 -21.99 32.99 25.78
N CYS A 671 -21.70 34.15 25.19
CA CYS A 671 -20.90 35.17 25.85
C CYS A 671 -21.71 35.79 26.99
N PRO A 672 -21.23 35.67 28.25
CA PRO A 672 -21.96 36.21 29.40
C PRO A 672 -21.91 37.74 29.51
N VAL A 673 -21.14 38.39 28.64
CA VAL A 673 -20.97 39.86 28.64
C VAL A 673 -21.40 40.44 27.29
N PRO A 674 -22.62 40.96 27.15
CA PRO A 674 -23.19 41.41 25.87
C PRO A 674 -22.34 42.44 25.11
N ASP A 675 -21.64 43.33 25.80
CA ASP A 675 -20.84 44.40 25.20
C ASP A 675 -19.47 43.93 24.62
N PHE A 676 -19.00 42.77 25.06
CA PHE A 676 -17.78 42.14 24.51
C PHE A 676 -18.04 41.32 23.26
N CYS A 677 -19.26 41.00 22.99
CA CYS A 677 -19.69 40.10 21.96
C CYS A 677 -20.43 40.87 20.85
N THR A 678 -19.74 41.72 20.12
CA THR A 678 -20.34 42.56 19.07
C THR A 678 -20.63 41.79 17.77
N ALA A 679 -21.49 42.34 16.91
CA ALA A 679 -22.20 41.63 15.84
C ALA A 679 -21.42 41.28 14.58
N ASP A 680 -20.15 41.64 14.43
CA ASP A 680 -19.32 41.37 13.22
C ASP A 680 -18.59 40.01 13.25
N ARG A 681 -19.31 38.95 13.37
CA ARG A 681 -18.90 37.70 14.06
C ARG A 681 -18.69 36.48 13.23
N ALA A 682 -18.91 36.53 11.98
CA ALA A 682 -18.71 35.38 11.11
C ALA A 682 -17.52 35.60 10.18
N VAL A 683 -16.33 35.47 10.69
CA VAL A 683 -15.12 35.46 9.84
C VAL A 683 -15.10 34.22 8.96
N ILE A 684 -15.73 33.13 9.43
CA ILE A 684 -16.15 32.01 8.59
C ILE A 684 -17.68 31.95 8.77
N ASP A 685 -18.39 32.22 7.68
CA ASP A 685 -19.79 31.83 7.62
C ASP A 685 -19.81 30.28 7.67
N PRO A 686 -20.18 29.65 8.80
CA PRO A 686 -20.13 28.22 8.96
C PRO A 686 -21.12 27.48 8.07
N SER A 687 -21.97 28.21 7.35
CA SER A 687 -22.88 27.66 6.34
C SER A 687 -22.24 27.55 4.97
N LYS A 688 -21.14 28.30 4.68
CA LYS A 688 -20.45 28.22 3.39
C LYS A 688 -19.65 26.94 3.26
N PRO A 689 -19.69 26.26 2.10
CA PRO A 689 -18.91 25.07 1.86
C PRO A 689 -17.40 25.32 1.98
N LEU A 690 -16.71 24.38 2.59
CA LEU A 690 -15.26 24.29 2.54
C LEU A 690 -14.87 23.60 1.23
N TYR A 691 -13.70 23.91 0.67
CA TYR A 691 -13.26 23.30 -0.58
C TYR A 691 -11.75 23.07 -0.62
N SER A 692 -11.35 22.14 -1.47
CA SER A 692 -9.98 21.93 -1.91
C SER A 692 -9.96 21.74 -3.42
N LEU A 693 -9.07 22.49 -4.08
CA LEU A 693 -8.76 22.34 -5.50
C LEU A 693 -7.26 22.04 -5.60
N PHE A 694 -6.88 20.92 -6.21
CA PHE A 694 -5.49 20.58 -6.35
C PHE A 694 -5.14 20.06 -7.73
N ALA A 695 -3.87 20.26 -8.09
CA ALA A 695 -3.22 19.66 -9.23
C ALA A 695 -1.90 19.03 -8.78
N GLN A 696 -1.61 17.83 -9.26
CA GLN A 696 -0.39 17.10 -8.96
C GLN A 696 0.19 16.49 -10.25
N ALA A 697 1.49 16.61 -10.41
CA ALA A 697 2.25 15.92 -11.44
C ALA A 697 3.25 14.96 -10.78
N LYS A 698 3.32 13.74 -11.30
CA LYS A 698 4.28 12.74 -10.89
C LYS A 698 5.06 12.25 -12.09
N PHE A 699 6.38 12.37 -12.01
CA PHE A 699 7.33 11.86 -12.99
C PHE A 699 8.14 10.74 -12.38
N ILE A 700 8.31 9.64 -13.09
CA ILE A 700 9.07 8.47 -12.65
C ILE A 700 9.98 8.03 -13.79
N PHE A 701 11.28 7.88 -13.47
CA PHE A 701 12.27 7.28 -14.36
C PHE A 701 12.80 5.97 -13.76
#